data_0ab329ceff35356c49ca3e63680d4dc8
#
_entry.id   0ab329ceff35356c49ca3e63680d4dc8
#
_cell.length_a   1.000
_cell.length_b   1.000
_cell.length_c   1.000
_cell.angle_alpha   90.00
_cell.angle_beta   90.00
_cell.angle_gamma   90.00
#
_symmetry.space_group_name_H-M   'P 1'
#
loop_
_entity.id
_entity.type
_entity.pdbx_description
1 polymer ?
#
loop_
_entity_poly.entity_id
_entity_poly.type
_entity_poly.pdbx_seq_one_letter_code
_entity_poly.pdbx_strand_id
1 'polypeptide(L)'
;MRVTCAFAIMTCTLIAGEKPAKWIASGWGKYADAANWADGCAPKPDGQVAPGHKRFDLGGGKAAFSSIRPDGWDGLYDFGVTNGELSITKEYISRSNLFTVWNGGSVTFPKGSRWIGGSNMGYDRWEKVSVRNGGSMRILGEFVPWHATIEIAEGGMLTLDPTSASSGGSYFKSEIANRGTLSLPHGLAWEPSEKAGYAFVIRQESGVMKLGGRCCAIPSSGVGARAKTSFEFAGGRLEVTGHGGFIGFSSCTVKAGAKVELHVAEKGSFDLSNFKFGKKAKMVKTGPGTVVCGGGAPPDGLVVEEGGLSYVPVDPAMQKPRAVEEEITRPSDRKYRYEPRTPTLVRDDNGVVKGLTPGFHGRAVDLIRITDANAIGDESNRLWRAVAWRNEYVHGQFVVWTHMPARCLRTSVSPLTGADGAQLPPESVSTRFVRYVVGHAEYKGEISQAERLFGDCLDDVDGLDLPELGYRPIWLTVRVPADARPGVYRGTLRATVNAKDTIEFPLELKVGARVLPPSSEWKMFVDFWQHPWAVARYHGVKPFSKLHYAFMEQYLKALAALGQKTITATVVHRAWNQGNNYEGFDSMVEAIRARDGSWRFDYSTFDEYVAFAKECGLGPQIHCYTLAGFKSLYTDEATGEKLVALEGSKRKDFWRVFLSDFEAHVKARGWLGDVYLALDESSPEVLKASVDLLREAAPGLKVAMAGERRPSEYAGVEVENFSEVLGHVTPEYIAEAKSRKGKGYTTSFYICCGPGFPNTFLSSPLCESVWQGIYAAGTGLDGILRWAAFTWPRDPLFDGSFIHWSPGDTYIIYPGPRLSTRYEMLRDGFEICEKIRILREDGALAPEVERLLDPNTYGRTRQFFAERTAAVTAAIDAIP
;
A
#
# COMPACT_ATOMS: atom_id res chain seq x y z
N MET A 1 16.61 -21.60 29.34
CA MET A 1 15.86 -22.32 28.29
C MET A 1 16.31 -21.74 26.95
N ARG A 2 17.11 -22.49 26.20
CA ARG A 2 17.62 -22.04 24.90
C ARG A 2 16.52 -22.22 23.88
N VAL A 3 16.01 -21.13 23.30
CA VAL A 3 15.16 -21.18 22.13
C VAL A 3 16.08 -21.29 20.92
N THR A 4 16.19 -22.50 20.42
CA THR A 4 16.88 -22.81 19.14
C THR A 4 15.93 -22.33 18.04
N CYS A 5 16.19 -21.19 17.43
CA CYS A 5 15.60 -20.85 16.13
C CYS A 5 16.20 -21.85 15.11
N ALA A 6 15.42 -22.84 14.77
CA ALA A 6 15.68 -23.70 13.63
C ALA A 6 15.49 -22.86 12.37
N PHE A 7 16.58 -22.34 11.80
CA PHE A 7 16.58 -21.91 10.42
C PHE A 7 16.34 -23.16 9.55
N ALA A 8 15.15 -23.26 9.01
CA ALA A 8 14.90 -24.18 7.91
C ALA A 8 15.84 -23.78 6.75
N ILE A 9 16.91 -24.52 6.61
CA ILE A 9 17.74 -24.53 5.41
C ILE A 9 16.83 -25.06 4.33
N MET A 10 16.20 -24.16 3.58
CA MET A 10 15.57 -24.54 2.33
C MET A 10 16.71 -24.83 1.36
N THR A 11 17.21 -26.05 1.44
CA THR A 11 18.00 -26.63 0.36
C THR A 11 17.14 -26.60 -0.89
N CYS A 12 17.45 -25.67 -1.81
CA CYS A 12 16.97 -25.83 -3.17
C CYS A 12 17.29 -27.25 -3.60
N THR A 13 16.27 -27.93 -4.04
CA THR A 13 16.37 -29.26 -4.62
C THR A 13 17.45 -29.21 -5.69
N LEU A 14 18.62 -29.70 -5.37
CA LEU A 14 19.58 -30.15 -6.34
C LEU A 14 18.82 -31.11 -7.25
N ILE A 15 18.90 -30.91 -8.55
CA ILE A 15 18.72 -32.00 -9.48
C ILE A 15 19.71 -33.08 -8.96
N ALA A 16 19.18 -34.19 -8.51
CA ALA A 16 19.88 -35.17 -7.73
C ALA A 16 21.27 -35.47 -8.31
N GLY A 17 22.33 -35.09 -7.57
CA GLY A 17 23.67 -35.57 -7.81
C GLY A 17 24.75 -34.56 -8.24
N GLU A 18 24.46 -33.31 -8.57
CA GLU A 18 25.51 -32.37 -8.96
C GLU A 18 26.10 -31.63 -7.75
N LYS A 19 27.38 -31.80 -7.45
CA LYS A 19 28.12 -31.00 -6.48
C LYS A 19 28.29 -29.56 -7.01
N PRO A 20 28.30 -28.52 -6.14
CA PRO A 20 28.63 -27.17 -6.56
C PRO A 20 29.97 -27.12 -7.30
N ALA A 21 30.00 -26.46 -8.45
CA ALA A 21 31.24 -26.28 -9.17
C ALA A 21 32.22 -25.41 -8.36
N LYS A 22 33.46 -25.87 -8.22
CA LYS A 22 34.49 -25.19 -7.41
C LYS A 22 35.53 -24.56 -8.31
N TRP A 23 35.67 -23.25 -8.21
CA TRP A 23 36.74 -22.47 -8.86
C TRP A 23 38.09 -22.72 -8.17
N ILE A 24 39.12 -23.00 -8.94
CA ILE A 24 40.47 -23.31 -8.41
C ILE A 24 41.56 -22.36 -8.85
N ALA A 25 41.31 -21.47 -9.80
CA ALA A 25 42.29 -20.47 -10.22
C ALA A 25 42.59 -19.46 -9.08
N SER A 26 43.87 -19.13 -8.89
CA SER A 26 44.39 -18.24 -7.84
C SER A 26 44.29 -16.75 -8.18
N GLY A 27 43.48 -16.33 -9.13
CA GLY A 27 43.34 -14.95 -9.58
C GLY A 27 42.21 -14.80 -10.57
N TRP A 28 42.37 -13.82 -11.49
CA TRP A 28 41.46 -13.65 -12.61
C TRP A 28 41.64 -14.82 -13.61
N GLY A 29 40.54 -15.39 -14.05
CA GLY A 29 40.53 -16.45 -15.05
C GLY A 29 39.31 -16.34 -15.95
N LYS A 30 39.39 -16.94 -17.14
CA LYS A 30 38.26 -17.01 -18.06
C LYS A 30 37.24 -18.01 -17.55
N TYR A 31 35.97 -17.59 -17.48
CA TYR A 31 34.85 -18.42 -17.00
C TYR A 31 34.72 -19.73 -17.82
N ALA A 32 34.86 -19.64 -19.15
CA ALA A 32 34.74 -20.80 -20.05
C ALA A 32 35.96 -21.75 -20.04
N ASP A 33 37.04 -21.36 -19.38
CA ASP A 33 38.24 -22.22 -19.34
C ASP A 33 38.07 -23.32 -18.27
N ALA A 34 37.97 -24.56 -18.72
CA ALA A 34 37.82 -25.73 -17.88
C ALA A 34 38.91 -25.89 -16.81
N ALA A 35 40.14 -25.44 -17.10
CA ALA A 35 41.25 -25.50 -16.15
C ALA A 35 41.05 -24.65 -14.90
N ASN A 36 40.12 -23.70 -14.89
CA ASN A 36 39.82 -22.89 -13.73
C ASN A 36 38.82 -23.56 -12.76
N TRP A 37 38.28 -24.73 -13.08
CA TRP A 37 37.30 -25.44 -12.30
C TRP A 37 37.85 -26.76 -11.76
N ALA A 38 37.53 -27.11 -10.52
CA ALA A 38 38.05 -28.30 -9.86
C ALA A 38 37.74 -29.60 -10.62
N ASP A 39 36.59 -29.66 -11.28
CA ASP A 39 36.10 -30.80 -12.01
C ASP A 39 36.37 -30.67 -13.52
N GLY A 40 37.20 -29.70 -13.95
CA GLY A 40 37.54 -29.45 -15.35
C GLY A 40 36.36 -29.00 -16.23
N CYS A 41 35.25 -28.54 -15.65
CA CYS A 41 34.06 -28.07 -16.35
C CYS A 41 33.50 -26.79 -15.72
N ALA A 42 33.16 -25.81 -16.53
CA ALA A 42 32.41 -24.65 -16.07
C ALA A 42 30.99 -25.08 -15.63
N PRO A 43 30.39 -24.46 -14.58
CA PRO A 43 29.05 -24.80 -14.16
C PRO A 43 28.05 -24.50 -15.27
N LYS A 44 27.00 -25.31 -15.32
CA LYS A 44 25.87 -25.06 -16.21
C LYS A 44 25.18 -23.75 -15.78
N PRO A 45 24.44 -23.09 -16.68
CA PRO A 45 23.52 -22.01 -16.29
C PRO A 45 22.65 -22.46 -15.13
N ASP A 46 22.41 -21.56 -14.16
CA ASP A 46 21.69 -21.83 -12.92
C ASP A 46 22.35 -22.80 -11.90
N GLY A 47 23.60 -23.19 -12.10
CA GLY A 47 24.38 -23.94 -11.12
C GLY A 47 24.75 -23.12 -9.89
N GLN A 48 25.06 -23.81 -8.77
CA GLN A 48 25.64 -23.18 -7.58
C GLN A 48 27.15 -23.08 -7.72
N VAL A 49 27.73 -21.99 -7.20
CA VAL A 49 29.19 -21.82 -7.15
C VAL A 49 29.62 -21.79 -5.69
N ALA A 50 30.53 -22.71 -5.33
CA ALA A 50 31.15 -22.72 -4.02
C ALA A 50 32.15 -21.55 -3.88
N PRO A 51 32.22 -20.90 -2.72
CA PRO A 51 33.08 -19.73 -2.52
C PRO A 51 34.56 -20.06 -2.43
N GLY A 52 35.34 -19.01 -2.49
CA GLY A 52 36.79 -18.93 -2.49
C GLY A 52 37.15 -17.65 -3.23
N HIS A 53 38.37 -17.28 -3.39
CA HIS A 53 38.75 -16.12 -4.23
C HIS A 53 38.30 -16.34 -5.66
N LYS A 54 37.17 -15.73 -6.07
CA LYS A 54 36.53 -15.93 -7.38
C LYS A 54 36.59 -14.66 -8.20
N ARG A 55 37.32 -14.70 -9.29
CA ARG A 55 37.42 -13.58 -10.21
C ARG A 55 37.20 -14.08 -11.63
N PHE A 56 36.05 -13.71 -12.23
CA PHE A 56 35.61 -14.19 -13.53
C PHE A 56 35.84 -13.15 -14.63
N ASP A 57 36.59 -13.57 -15.66
CA ASP A 57 36.58 -12.92 -16.96
C ASP A 57 35.59 -13.72 -17.86
N LEU A 58 34.50 -13.07 -18.23
CA LEU A 58 33.45 -13.72 -19.01
C LEU A 58 33.69 -13.68 -20.52
N GLY A 59 34.81 -13.09 -20.98
CA GLY A 59 35.20 -13.07 -22.40
C GLY A 59 34.15 -12.45 -23.33
N GLY A 60 33.34 -11.51 -22.85
CA GLY A 60 32.21 -10.93 -23.55
C GLY A 60 30.94 -11.79 -23.52
N GLY A 61 30.96 -12.94 -22.86
CA GLY A 61 29.84 -13.86 -22.74
C GLY A 61 28.90 -13.55 -21.58
N LYS A 62 27.92 -14.45 -21.40
CA LYS A 62 26.93 -14.40 -20.32
C LYS A 62 27.02 -15.64 -19.44
N ALA A 63 26.86 -15.47 -18.14
CA ALA A 63 26.77 -16.55 -17.17
C ALA A 63 25.61 -16.31 -16.21
N ALA A 64 25.04 -17.39 -15.67
CA ALA A 64 24.02 -17.32 -14.65
C ALA A 64 24.32 -18.31 -13.53
N PHE A 65 24.16 -17.84 -12.28
CA PHE A 65 24.24 -18.69 -11.08
C PHE A 65 22.93 -18.61 -10.33
N SER A 66 22.50 -19.73 -9.74
CA SER A 66 21.33 -19.69 -8.87
C SER A 66 21.69 -19.00 -7.54
N SER A 67 22.80 -19.35 -6.93
CA SER A 67 23.20 -18.82 -5.64
C SER A 67 24.71 -18.77 -5.48
N ILE A 68 25.17 -17.77 -4.75
CA ILE A 68 26.55 -17.66 -4.25
C ILE A 68 26.45 -17.53 -2.73
N ARG A 69 26.91 -18.55 -2.03
CA ARG A 69 26.91 -18.61 -0.55
C ARG A 69 28.28 -19.03 -0.04
N PRO A 70 28.75 -18.50 1.10
CA PRO A 70 29.99 -18.93 1.71
C PRO A 70 29.87 -20.33 2.32
N ASP A 71 30.88 -21.18 2.10
CA ASP A 71 31.06 -22.46 2.78
C ASP A 71 31.84 -22.24 4.08
N GLY A 72 31.19 -22.41 5.24
CA GLY A 72 31.87 -22.42 6.52
C GLY A 72 32.19 -21.03 7.11
N TRP A 73 32.98 -21.04 8.19
CA TRP A 73 33.23 -19.86 9.05
C TRP A 73 34.56 -19.13 8.74
N ASP A 74 35.41 -19.69 7.91
CA ASP A 74 36.79 -19.24 7.73
C ASP A 74 37.05 -18.79 6.30
N GLY A 75 37.05 -17.49 6.06
CA GLY A 75 37.64 -16.99 4.83
C GLY A 75 37.22 -15.58 4.40
N LEU A 76 38.22 -14.78 4.16
CA LEU A 76 38.14 -13.56 3.34
C LEU A 76 38.07 -13.97 1.88
N TYR A 77 36.99 -13.64 1.21
CA TYR A 77 36.78 -14.06 -0.18
C TYR A 77 36.62 -12.84 -1.07
N ASP A 78 37.42 -12.75 -2.12
CA ASP A 78 37.21 -11.75 -3.18
C ASP A 78 36.32 -12.35 -4.27
N PHE A 79 35.27 -11.66 -4.61
CA PHE A 79 34.43 -11.96 -5.76
C PHE A 79 34.59 -10.87 -6.80
N GLY A 80 34.76 -11.22 -8.07
CA GLY A 80 34.93 -10.21 -9.10
C GLY A 80 34.42 -10.65 -10.47
N VAL A 81 33.89 -9.69 -11.24
CA VAL A 81 33.38 -9.89 -12.60
C VAL A 81 33.94 -8.84 -13.52
N THR A 82 34.44 -9.26 -14.69
CA THR A 82 34.88 -8.40 -15.76
C THR A 82 34.47 -8.98 -17.12
N ASN A 83 34.40 -8.11 -18.14
CA ASN A 83 34.25 -8.46 -19.54
C ASN A 83 33.09 -9.43 -19.84
N GLY A 84 31.88 -9.06 -19.46
CA GLY A 84 30.65 -9.82 -19.76
C GLY A 84 29.58 -9.70 -18.69
N GLU A 85 28.53 -10.47 -18.82
CA GLU A 85 27.32 -10.38 -17.98
C GLU A 85 27.18 -11.59 -17.05
N LEU A 86 26.99 -11.35 -15.75
CA LEU A 86 26.65 -12.35 -14.74
C LEU A 86 25.27 -12.07 -14.17
N SER A 87 24.40 -13.08 -14.12
CA SER A 87 23.13 -13.03 -13.42
C SER A 87 23.14 -13.96 -12.21
N ILE A 88 22.66 -13.47 -11.05
CA ILE A 88 22.49 -14.27 -9.83
C ILE A 88 21.00 -14.34 -9.54
N THR A 89 20.39 -15.49 -9.84
CA THR A 89 18.93 -15.60 -10.00
C THR A 89 18.15 -15.85 -8.71
N LYS A 90 18.80 -16.36 -7.65
CA LYS A 90 18.16 -16.61 -6.37
C LYS A 90 18.77 -15.82 -5.22
N GLU A 91 20.04 -16.04 -4.90
CA GLU A 91 20.61 -15.46 -3.70
C GLU A 91 22.13 -15.24 -3.79
N TYR A 92 22.56 -14.08 -3.30
CA TYR A 92 23.94 -13.79 -2.94
C TYR A 92 24.00 -13.45 -1.46
N ILE A 93 24.77 -14.21 -0.70
CA ILE A 93 25.10 -13.92 0.69
C ILE A 93 26.58 -13.72 0.81
N SER A 94 27.00 -12.55 1.26
CA SER A 94 28.38 -12.27 1.62
C SER A 94 28.62 -12.38 3.12
N ARG A 95 29.79 -12.90 3.51
CA ARG A 95 30.21 -12.94 4.92
C ARG A 95 31.48 -12.15 5.21
N SER A 96 31.86 -11.28 4.41
CA SER A 96 32.99 -10.33 4.44
C SER A 96 33.79 -10.44 3.17
N ASN A 97 33.96 -9.31 2.43
CA ASN A 97 35.01 -9.31 1.46
C ASN A 97 34.85 -8.22 0.42
N LEU A 98 35.67 -8.30 -0.57
CA LEU A 98 35.69 -7.42 -1.72
C LEU A 98 34.87 -8.04 -2.86
N PHE A 99 33.79 -7.41 -3.22
CA PHE A 99 33.04 -7.67 -4.44
C PHE A 99 33.39 -6.58 -5.47
N THR A 100 34.00 -6.94 -6.57
CA THR A 100 34.44 -5.97 -7.59
C THR A 100 33.82 -6.25 -8.94
N VAL A 101 33.26 -5.21 -9.57
CA VAL A 101 32.77 -5.23 -10.95
C VAL A 101 33.50 -4.15 -11.73
N TRP A 102 34.15 -4.50 -12.83
CA TRP A 102 34.90 -3.53 -13.63
C TRP A 102 35.11 -3.96 -15.10
N ASN A 103 35.73 -3.13 -15.93
CA ASN A 103 36.21 -3.43 -17.30
C ASN A 103 35.16 -4.14 -18.17
N GLY A 104 33.98 -3.59 -18.29
CA GLY A 104 32.86 -4.19 -19.06
C GLY A 104 32.16 -5.34 -18.38
N GLY A 105 32.49 -5.65 -17.11
CA GLY A 105 31.72 -6.58 -16.30
C GLY A 105 30.37 -6.01 -15.90
N SER A 106 29.34 -6.86 -15.94
CA SER A 106 28.00 -6.52 -15.47
C SER A 106 27.48 -7.60 -14.56
N VAL A 107 26.89 -7.21 -13.42
CA VAL A 107 26.25 -8.16 -12.51
C VAL A 107 24.82 -7.73 -12.27
N THR A 108 23.88 -8.65 -12.48
CA THR A 108 22.45 -8.42 -12.28
C THR A 108 21.88 -9.38 -11.25
N PHE A 109 21.15 -8.81 -10.28
CA PHE A 109 20.26 -9.50 -9.36
C PHE A 109 18.83 -9.24 -9.84
N PRO A 110 18.22 -10.16 -10.59
CA PRO A 110 16.90 -9.96 -11.18
C PRO A 110 15.82 -9.93 -10.08
N LYS A 111 14.59 -9.54 -10.46
CA LYS A 111 13.45 -9.67 -9.57
C LYS A 111 13.27 -11.10 -9.07
N GLY A 112 12.93 -11.25 -7.79
CA GLY A 112 12.84 -12.55 -7.11
C GLY A 112 14.17 -13.10 -6.61
N SER A 113 15.31 -12.44 -6.90
CA SER A 113 16.59 -12.74 -6.27
C SER A 113 16.81 -11.92 -5.00
N ARG A 114 17.86 -12.26 -4.25
CA ARG A 114 18.22 -11.64 -2.98
C ARG A 114 19.70 -11.30 -2.93
N TRP A 115 20.02 -10.05 -2.64
CA TRP A 115 21.37 -9.62 -2.33
C TRP A 115 21.49 -9.25 -0.84
N ILE A 116 22.36 -9.98 -0.13
CA ILE A 116 22.63 -9.75 1.29
C ILE A 116 24.11 -9.47 1.46
N GLY A 117 24.44 -8.24 1.79
CA GLY A 117 25.80 -7.76 1.98
C GLY A 117 26.20 -7.66 3.44
N GLY A 118 27.30 -8.31 3.83
CA GLY A 118 27.80 -8.32 5.18
C GLY A 118 27.26 -9.43 6.07
N SER A 119 27.65 -9.46 7.36
CA SER A 119 27.26 -10.51 8.30
C SER A 119 26.44 -9.96 9.46
N ASN A 120 25.38 -10.67 9.87
CA ASN A 120 24.58 -10.34 11.06
C ASN A 120 25.15 -10.94 12.36
N MET A 121 26.27 -11.66 12.31
CA MET A 121 26.81 -12.43 13.44
C MET A 121 27.85 -11.70 14.27
N GLY A 122 27.62 -10.43 14.62
CA GLY A 122 28.29 -9.78 15.76
C GLY A 122 29.79 -9.57 15.72
N TYR A 123 30.48 -9.83 14.62
CA TYR A 123 31.91 -9.63 14.44
C TYR A 123 32.17 -8.59 13.36
N ASP A 124 33.25 -7.84 13.50
CA ASP A 124 33.70 -6.69 12.65
C ASP A 124 33.99 -7.06 11.18
N ARG A 125 33.04 -7.68 10.51
CA ARG A 125 33.22 -8.14 9.11
C ARG A 125 32.36 -7.31 8.17
N TRP A 126 33.04 -6.44 7.42
CA TRP A 126 32.45 -5.58 6.39
C TRP A 126 32.45 -6.28 5.05
N GLU A 127 31.44 -6.06 4.27
CA GLU A 127 31.54 -6.23 2.83
C GLU A 127 31.92 -4.92 2.16
N LYS A 128 32.89 -4.96 1.26
CA LYS A 128 33.18 -3.85 0.38
C LYS A 128 32.78 -4.22 -1.05
N VAL A 129 31.76 -3.57 -1.57
CA VAL A 129 31.38 -3.65 -2.97
C VAL A 129 32.03 -2.51 -3.72
N SER A 130 32.74 -2.80 -4.81
CA SER A 130 33.44 -1.82 -5.62
C SER A 130 32.99 -1.93 -7.08
N VAL A 131 32.19 -0.97 -7.53
CA VAL A 131 31.78 -0.84 -8.94
C VAL A 131 32.71 0.17 -9.59
N ARG A 132 33.65 -0.32 -10.40
CA ARG A 132 34.75 0.47 -10.97
C ARG A 132 34.47 0.84 -12.42
N ASN A 133 35.39 1.61 -13.02
CA ASN A 133 35.31 2.07 -14.39
C ASN A 133 34.93 0.96 -15.38
N GLY A 134 33.89 1.20 -16.17
CA GLY A 134 33.32 0.24 -17.12
C GLY A 134 32.56 -0.91 -16.48
N GLY A 135 32.43 -0.98 -15.14
CA GLY A 135 31.63 -1.97 -14.44
C GLY A 135 30.20 -1.51 -14.21
N SER A 136 29.25 -2.45 -14.22
CA SER A 136 27.87 -2.15 -13.85
C SER A 136 27.29 -3.21 -12.92
N MET A 137 26.48 -2.78 -11.97
CA MET A 137 25.75 -3.65 -11.05
C MET A 137 24.28 -3.21 -11.00
N ARG A 138 23.37 -4.19 -11.04
CA ARG A 138 21.93 -3.95 -10.97
C ARG A 138 21.30 -4.83 -9.92
N ILE A 139 20.64 -4.24 -8.94
CA ILE A 139 19.88 -4.97 -7.90
C ILE A 139 18.41 -4.65 -8.09
N LEU A 140 17.65 -5.61 -8.62
CA LEU A 140 16.21 -5.53 -8.89
C LEU A 140 15.42 -6.43 -7.94
N GLY A 141 16.08 -7.35 -7.24
CA GLY A 141 15.52 -8.22 -6.22
C GLY A 141 15.50 -7.58 -4.84
N GLU A 142 15.63 -8.37 -3.80
CA GLU A 142 15.72 -7.90 -2.42
C GLU A 142 17.12 -7.32 -2.14
N PHE A 143 17.19 -6.12 -1.53
CA PHE A 143 18.42 -5.43 -1.19
C PHE A 143 18.58 -5.32 0.34
N VAL A 144 19.53 -6.09 0.90
CA VAL A 144 19.74 -6.17 2.36
C VAL A 144 21.22 -5.93 2.70
N PRO A 145 21.66 -4.67 2.77
CA PRO A 145 23.03 -4.34 3.21
C PRO A 145 23.13 -4.37 4.73
N TRP A 146 23.46 -5.53 5.29
CA TRP A 146 23.61 -5.67 6.75
C TRP A 146 24.80 -4.89 7.29
N HIS A 147 25.94 -4.97 6.64
CA HIS A 147 27.18 -4.27 6.99
C HIS A 147 28.03 -4.16 5.74
N ALA A 148 27.64 -3.26 4.86
CA ALA A 148 28.25 -3.14 3.55
C ALA A 148 28.62 -1.68 3.22
N THR A 149 29.79 -1.51 2.62
CA THR A 149 30.17 -0.26 1.94
C THR A 149 30.16 -0.51 0.44
N ILE A 150 29.32 0.20 -0.29
CA ILE A 150 29.23 0.15 -1.74
C ILE A 150 29.89 1.41 -2.30
N GLU A 151 31.06 1.25 -2.92
CA GLU A 151 31.76 2.31 -3.60
C GLU A 151 31.51 2.26 -5.11
N ILE A 152 30.94 3.30 -5.66
CA ILE A 152 30.78 3.50 -7.10
C ILE A 152 31.87 4.46 -7.54
N ALA A 153 32.93 3.92 -8.13
CA ALA A 153 34.04 4.74 -8.64
C ALA A 153 33.68 5.44 -9.95
N GLU A 154 34.50 6.40 -10.36
CA GLU A 154 34.33 7.08 -11.64
C GLU A 154 34.22 6.06 -12.80
N GLY A 155 33.25 6.25 -13.69
CA GLY A 155 32.93 5.32 -14.78
C GLY A 155 32.23 4.01 -14.39
N GLY A 156 32.01 3.76 -13.10
CA GLY A 156 31.20 2.67 -12.60
C GLY A 156 29.72 3.05 -12.51
N MET A 157 28.82 2.05 -12.61
CA MET A 157 27.38 2.28 -12.52
C MET A 157 26.70 1.27 -11.59
N LEU A 158 25.91 1.78 -10.62
CA LEU A 158 25.00 0.99 -9.80
C LEU A 158 23.56 1.40 -10.07
N THR A 159 22.71 0.42 -10.35
CA THR A 159 21.26 0.63 -10.40
C THR A 159 20.60 -0.12 -9.25
N LEU A 160 19.87 0.59 -8.40
CA LEU A 160 19.03 0.03 -7.35
C LEU A 160 17.56 0.30 -7.70
N ASP A 161 16.85 -0.77 -8.00
CA ASP A 161 15.39 -0.79 -8.19
C ASP A 161 14.84 -2.05 -7.52
N PRO A 162 15.11 -2.23 -6.21
CA PRO A 162 14.81 -3.46 -5.52
C PRO A 162 13.31 -3.62 -5.27
N THR A 163 12.86 -4.87 -5.20
CA THR A 163 11.49 -5.23 -4.77
C THR A 163 11.27 -4.89 -3.30
N SER A 164 12.32 -5.03 -2.48
CA SER A 164 12.36 -4.59 -1.09
C SER A 164 13.78 -4.18 -0.68
N ALA A 165 13.89 -3.29 0.29
CA ALA A 165 15.16 -2.88 0.85
C ALA A 165 15.07 -2.73 2.37
N SER A 166 15.91 -3.47 3.11
CA SER A 166 15.90 -3.45 4.57
C SER A 166 17.30 -3.63 5.17
N SER A 167 17.47 -3.27 6.42
CA SER A 167 18.71 -3.48 7.15
C SER A 167 18.90 -4.92 7.66
N GLY A 168 17.92 -5.78 7.50
CA GLY A 168 17.99 -7.14 7.99
C GLY A 168 18.22 -7.29 9.51
N GLY A 169 17.92 -6.26 10.31
CA GLY A 169 18.08 -6.28 11.76
C GLY A 169 19.52 -6.09 12.27
N SER A 170 20.41 -5.54 11.46
CA SER A 170 21.83 -5.27 11.81
C SER A 170 22.02 -4.18 12.87
N TYR A 171 23.16 -4.24 13.58
CA TYR A 171 23.62 -3.19 14.49
C TYR A 171 24.64 -2.22 13.85
N PHE A 172 25.04 -2.47 12.61
CA PHE A 172 26.19 -1.84 11.99
C PHE A 172 25.82 -0.81 10.94
N LYS A 173 26.82 0.01 10.57
CA LYS A 173 26.66 1.03 9.53
C LYS A 173 26.77 0.41 8.14
N SER A 174 25.89 0.83 7.21
CA SER A 174 26.05 0.59 5.78
C SER A 174 26.11 1.91 5.03
N GLU A 175 26.83 1.91 3.90
CA GLU A 175 27.08 3.14 3.16
C GLU A 175 27.13 2.91 1.65
N ILE A 176 26.54 3.84 0.88
CA ILE A 176 26.77 3.97 -0.56
C ILE A 176 27.54 5.27 -0.79
N ALA A 177 28.78 5.16 -1.29
CA ALA A 177 29.62 6.29 -1.69
C ALA A 177 29.67 6.37 -3.21
N ASN A 178 29.07 7.41 -3.79
CA ASN A 178 28.95 7.56 -5.24
C ASN A 178 29.91 8.62 -5.79
N ARG A 179 30.82 8.17 -6.66
CA ARG A 179 31.67 8.99 -7.52
C ARG A 179 31.44 8.71 -9.01
N GLY A 180 30.68 7.66 -9.32
CA GLY A 180 30.29 7.24 -10.66
C GLY A 180 28.84 7.60 -10.97
N THR A 181 28.05 6.60 -11.36
CA THR A 181 26.62 6.76 -11.60
C THR A 181 25.82 5.85 -10.65
N LEU A 182 25.02 6.46 -9.78
CA LEU A 182 23.99 5.78 -8.99
C LEU A 182 22.63 6.07 -9.60
N SER A 183 21.90 5.03 -10.01
CA SER A 183 20.56 5.17 -10.59
C SER A 183 19.50 4.54 -9.67
N LEU A 184 18.50 5.33 -9.31
CA LEU A 184 17.33 4.96 -8.53
C LEU A 184 16.07 5.29 -9.35
N PRO A 185 15.70 4.47 -10.34
CA PRO A 185 14.66 4.81 -11.33
C PRO A 185 13.30 5.11 -10.70
N HIS A 186 12.97 4.46 -9.59
CA HIS A 186 11.72 4.65 -8.84
C HIS A 186 11.95 5.20 -7.41
N GLY A 187 13.15 5.69 -7.12
CA GLY A 187 13.60 6.02 -5.77
C GLY A 187 14.00 4.77 -4.99
N LEU A 188 14.04 4.86 -3.67
CA LEU A 188 14.39 3.75 -2.79
C LEU A 188 13.53 3.79 -1.53
N ALA A 189 12.67 2.81 -1.33
CA ALA A 189 12.04 2.58 -0.05
C ALA A 189 12.99 1.74 0.82
N TRP A 190 13.33 2.24 1.99
CA TRP A 190 14.30 1.67 2.89
C TRP A 190 13.70 1.42 4.27
N GLU A 191 13.81 0.20 4.77
CA GLU A 191 13.44 -0.15 6.13
C GLU A 191 14.68 -0.19 7.04
N PRO A 192 14.93 0.86 7.85
CA PRO A 192 16.06 0.89 8.74
C PRO A 192 15.88 -0.05 9.93
N SER A 193 16.96 -0.67 10.40
CA SER A 193 16.95 -1.46 11.64
C SER A 193 16.65 -0.59 12.85
N GLU A 194 15.84 -1.13 13.77
CA GLU A 194 15.53 -0.50 15.06
C GLU A 194 16.66 -0.57 16.06
N LYS A 195 17.66 -1.36 15.79
CA LYS A 195 18.77 -1.59 16.71
C LYS A 195 19.63 -0.35 16.88
N ALA A 196 19.93 -0.03 18.14
CA ALA A 196 20.77 1.12 18.46
C ALA A 196 22.14 0.99 17.80
N GLY A 197 22.57 2.06 17.11
CA GLY A 197 23.86 2.10 16.42
C GLY A 197 23.82 1.83 14.92
N TYR A 198 22.72 1.30 14.38
CA TYR A 198 22.60 1.16 12.93
C TYR A 198 22.58 2.53 12.24
N ALA A 199 23.28 2.64 11.12
CA ALA A 199 23.25 3.81 10.25
C ALA A 199 23.31 3.38 8.78
N PHE A 200 22.51 4.01 7.94
CA PHE A 200 22.61 3.90 6.50
C PHE A 200 22.86 5.28 5.89
N VAL A 201 23.92 5.39 5.12
CA VAL A 201 24.37 6.67 4.54
C VAL A 201 24.43 6.55 3.04
N ILE A 202 23.78 7.45 2.33
CA ILE A 202 23.99 7.65 0.90
C ILE A 202 24.82 8.93 0.76
N ARG A 203 26.05 8.79 0.25
CA ARG A 203 26.95 9.93 0.03
C ARG A 203 27.19 10.13 -1.46
N GLN A 204 26.73 11.25 -1.97
CA GLN A 204 27.03 11.73 -3.32
C GLN A 204 28.29 12.59 -3.27
N GLU A 205 29.44 12.05 -3.66
CA GLU A 205 30.72 12.70 -3.56
C GLU A 205 31.15 13.42 -4.85
N SER A 206 30.86 12.77 -6.00
CA SER A 206 31.07 13.31 -7.35
C SER A 206 30.21 12.48 -8.32
N GLY A 207 30.40 12.64 -9.65
CA GLY A 207 29.62 11.89 -10.62
C GLY A 207 28.12 12.25 -10.61
N VAL A 208 27.27 11.28 -10.95
CA VAL A 208 25.83 11.51 -11.15
C VAL A 208 24.98 10.58 -10.28
N MET A 209 23.99 11.13 -9.60
CA MET A 209 22.89 10.36 -9.02
C MET A 209 21.62 10.64 -9.83
N LYS A 210 20.99 9.58 -10.34
CA LYS A 210 19.72 9.67 -11.09
C LYS A 210 18.57 9.22 -10.23
N LEU A 211 17.57 10.08 -10.08
CA LEU A 211 16.45 9.87 -9.19
C LEU A 211 15.14 10.01 -9.95
N GLY A 212 14.43 8.90 -10.16
CA GLY A 212 13.11 8.88 -10.81
C GLY A 212 11.93 8.96 -9.83
N GLY A 213 12.17 8.72 -8.53
CA GLY A 213 11.17 8.78 -7.47
C GLY A 213 11.75 9.24 -6.15
N ARG A 214 10.93 9.27 -5.10
CA ARG A 214 11.36 9.66 -3.75
C ARG A 214 12.12 8.53 -3.05
N CYS A 215 13.12 8.89 -2.24
CA CYS A 215 13.75 7.97 -1.30
C CYS A 215 13.08 8.10 0.07
N CYS A 216 12.58 6.99 0.59
CA CYS A 216 11.87 6.96 1.86
C CYS A 216 12.57 6.03 2.85
N ALA A 217 12.97 6.54 4.00
CA ALA A 217 13.45 5.74 5.13
C ALA A 217 12.30 5.54 6.12
N ILE A 218 11.85 4.30 6.26
CA ILE A 218 10.62 3.99 6.98
C ILE A 218 10.94 2.92 8.01
N PRO A 219 10.97 3.27 9.33
CA PRO A 219 11.17 2.27 10.37
C PRO A 219 9.94 1.38 10.51
N SER A 220 10.11 0.07 10.47
CA SER A 220 9.05 -0.93 10.62
C SER A 220 8.31 -0.84 11.96
N SER A 221 8.94 -0.31 12.97
CA SER A 221 8.45 -0.34 14.36
C SER A 221 8.01 1.01 14.91
N GLY A 222 7.92 2.03 14.11
CA GLY A 222 7.56 3.38 14.61
C GLY A 222 8.54 3.97 15.63
N VAL A 223 9.60 3.27 16.00
CA VAL A 223 10.65 3.74 16.91
C VAL A 223 11.67 4.57 16.14
N GLY A 224 11.20 5.60 15.47
CA GLY A 224 11.99 6.47 14.59
C GLY A 224 13.12 7.25 15.23
N ALA A 225 13.49 6.99 16.48
CA ALA A 225 14.51 7.76 17.17
C ALA A 225 15.92 7.16 17.11
N ARG A 226 16.13 5.94 16.63
CA ARG A 226 17.42 5.25 16.78
C ARG A 226 18.14 4.90 15.49
N ALA A 227 17.44 4.71 14.39
CA ALA A 227 18.09 4.45 13.10
C ALA A 227 18.50 5.75 12.43
N LYS A 228 19.78 5.88 12.07
CA LYS A 228 20.33 7.08 11.43
C LYS A 228 20.44 6.84 9.92
N THR A 229 19.37 7.12 9.19
CA THR A 229 19.44 7.17 7.73
C THR A 229 19.75 8.59 7.29
N SER A 230 20.79 8.79 6.49
CA SER A 230 21.21 10.13 6.06
C SER A 230 21.60 10.17 4.59
N PHE A 231 21.37 11.34 3.99
CA PHE A 231 21.86 11.69 2.66
C PHE A 231 22.86 12.85 2.77
N GLU A 232 24.05 12.67 2.20
CA GLU A 232 25.09 13.66 2.18
C GLU A 232 25.45 14.04 0.74
N PHE A 233 25.19 15.28 0.34
CA PHE A 233 25.55 15.81 -0.95
C PHE A 233 26.86 16.59 -0.84
N ALA A 234 27.96 15.94 -1.18
CA ALA A 234 29.31 16.50 -1.05
C ALA A 234 29.89 17.01 -2.38
N GLY A 235 29.31 16.57 -3.52
CA GLY A 235 29.77 16.97 -4.85
C GLY A 235 28.97 16.30 -5.96
N GLY A 236 29.24 16.65 -7.21
CA GLY A 236 28.62 16.07 -8.38
C GLY A 236 27.21 16.60 -8.69
N ARG A 237 26.44 15.79 -9.41
CA ARG A 237 25.14 16.15 -9.95
C ARG A 237 24.03 15.19 -9.52
N LEU A 238 22.90 15.72 -9.16
CA LEU A 238 21.64 14.98 -8.93
C LEU A 238 20.67 15.27 -10.09
N GLU A 239 20.33 14.25 -10.85
CA GLU A 239 19.36 14.31 -11.95
C GLU A 239 18.03 13.75 -11.50
N VAL A 240 16.99 14.57 -11.49
CA VAL A 240 15.64 14.21 -11.06
C VAL A 240 14.72 14.20 -12.27
N THR A 241 14.20 13.02 -12.62
CA THR A 241 13.31 12.83 -13.76
C THR A 241 11.84 12.73 -13.38
N GLY A 242 11.57 12.55 -12.08
CA GLY A 242 10.23 12.45 -11.51
C GLY A 242 10.04 13.37 -10.30
N HIS A 243 9.24 12.94 -9.34
CA HIS A 243 9.13 13.62 -8.05
C HIS A 243 10.17 13.05 -7.10
N GLY A 244 11.28 13.77 -6.90
CA GLY A 244 12.37 13.40 -6.02
C GLY A 244 12.25 13.98 -4.62
N GLY A 245 12.99 13.42 -3.68
CA GLY A 245 13.07 13.87 -2.30
C GLY A 245 13.51 12.75 -1.36
N PHE A 246 13.80 13.10 -0.12
CA PHE A 246 14.24 12.16 0.91
C PHE A 246 13.32 12.29 2.12
N ILE A 247 12.46 11.30 2.34
CA ILE A 247 11.44 11.30 3.39
C ILE A 247 11.86 10.35 4.51
N GLY A 248 11.68 10.75 5.78
CA GLY A 248 12.03 9.93 6.93
C GLY A 248 13.54 9.78 7.17
N PHE A 249 14.37 10.44 6.38
CA PHE A 249 15.80 10.52 6.63
C PHE A 249 16.09 11.40 7.86
N SER A 250 16.92 10.92 8.77
CA SER A 250 17.30 11.66 9.98
C SER A 250 18.11 12.92 9.67
N SER A 251 18.80 12.94 8.54
CA SER A 251 19.45 14.15 8.02
C SER A 251 19.66 14.10 6.52
N CYS A 252 19.40 15.21 5.85
CA CYS A 252 19.82 15.48 4.47
C CYS A 252 20.68 16.73 4.46
N THR A 253 21.92 16.64 3.99
CA THR A 253 22.85 17.75 4.09
C THR A 253 23.57 18.01 2.77
N VAL A 254 23.72 19.28 2.40
CA VAL A 254 24.72 19.74 1.45
C VAL A 254 25.96 20.09 2.27
N LYS A 255 27.06 19.39 2.05
CA LYS A 255 28.27 19.52 2.87
C LYS A 255 28.86 20.94 2.82
N ALA A 256 29.52 21.35 3.90
CA ALA A 256 30.17 22.65 3.96
C ALA A 256 31.19 22.82 2.82
N GLY A 257 31.09 23.92 2.09
CA GLY A 257 31.96 24.23 0.94
C GLY A 257 31.67 23.43 -0.32
N ALA A 258 30.70 22.50 -0.31
CA ALA A 258 30.32 21.73 -1.48
C ALA A 258 29.76 22.63 -2.58
N LYS A 259 30.07 22.29 -3.84
CA LYS A 259 29.45 22.84 -5.03
C LYS A 259 28.76 21.69 -5.74
N VAL A 260 27.45 21.73 -5.81
CA VAL A 260 26.61 20.64 -6.33
C VAL A 260 25.64 21.15 -7.36
N GLU A 261 25.27 20.31 -8.31
CA GLU A 261 24.26 20.60 -9.31
C GLU A 261 23.01 19.76 -9.05
N LEU A 262 21.85 20.40 -9.12
CA LEU A 262 20.54 19.76 -9.07
C LEU A 262 19.82 20.01 -10.39
N HIS A 263 19.73 18.99 -11.23
CA HIS A 263 18.99 19.08 -12.49
C HIS A 263 17.61 18.45 -12.30
N VAL A 264 16.55 19.22 -12.53
CA VAL A 264 15.16 18.73 -12.43
C VAL A 264 14.53 18.80 -13.80
N ALA A 265 14.13 17.64 -14.34
CA ALA A 265 13.51 17.54 -15.66
C ALA A 265 12.14 18.24 -15.69
N GLU A 266 11.63 18.55 -16.90
CA GLU A 266 10.45 19.40 -17.16
C GLU A 266 9.21 19.06 -16.32
N LYS A 267 8.93 17.81 -16.15
CA LYS A 267 7.78 17.35 -15.34
C LYS A 267 8.19 16.87 -13.93
N GLY A 268 9.43 17.12 -13.55
CA GLY A 268 9.98 16.70 -12.27
C GLY A 268 9.80 17.76 -11.20
N SER A 269 9.89 17.31 -9.95
CA SER A 269 10.05 18.17 -8.79
C SER A 269 11.01 17.56 -7.78
N PHE A 270 11.69 18.38 -7.01
CA PHE A 270 12.56 17.91 -5.96
C PHE A 270 12.32 18.65 -4.65
N ASP A 271 12.10 17.89 -3.59
CA ASP A 271 11.81 18.43 -2.26
C ASP A 271 13.11 18.64 -1.46
N LEU A 272 13.42 19.90 -1.19
CA LEU A 272 14.55 20.34 -0.36
C LEU A 272 14.15 20.70 1.07
N SER A 273 12.90 20.52 1.49
CA SER A 273 12.41 20.97 2.79
C SER A 273 13.18 20.37 3.98
N ASN A 274 13.75 19.17 3.80
CA ASN A 274 14.56 18.47 4.82
C ASN A 274 16.07 18.73 4.71
N PHE A 275 16.51 19.55 3.77
CA PHE A 275 17.93 19.77 3.52
C PHE A 275 18.52 20.88 4.39
N LYS A 276 19.65 20.60 4.97
CA LYS A 276 20.50 21.59 5.65
C LYS A 276 21.73 21.89 4.81
N PHE A 277 21.96 23.16 4.55
CA PHE A 277 23.13 23.61 3.81
C PHE A 277 24.26 23.91 4.78
N GLY A 278 25.40 23.30 4.55
CA GLY A 278 26.61 23.56 5.30
C GLY A 278 27.19 24.95 4.97
N LYS A 279 28.04 25.45 5.82
CA LYS A 279 28.66 26.78 5.64
C LYS A 279 29.36 26.90 4.28
N LYS A 280 29.06 27.93 3.48
CA LYS A 280 29.55 28.15 2.11
C LYS A 280 29.18 27.04 1.10
N ALA A 281 28.21 26.18 1.39
CA ALA A 281 27.66 25.24 0.41
C ALA A 281 26.91 25.99 -0.70
N LYS A 282 27.02 25.50 -1.96
CA LYS A 282 26.28 26.03 -3.10
C LYS A 282 25.63 24.88 -3.87
N MET A 283 24.35 25.02 -4.15
CA MET A 283 23.59 24.15 -5.05
C MET A 283 23.05 24.98 -6.20
N VAL A 284 23.40 24.59 -7.42
CA VAL A 284 22.87 25.23 -8.63
C VAL A 284 21.77 24.34 -9.18
N LYS A 285 20.56 24.86 -9.20
CA LYS A 285 19.40 24.18 -9.79
C LYS A 285 19.26 24.54 -11.27
N THR A 286 19.29 23.52 -12.14
CA THR A 286 19.11 23.61 -13.59
C THR A 286 17.91 22.77 -14.04
N GLY A 287 17.52 22.90 -15.30
CA GLY A 287 16.40 22.21 -15.92
C GLY A 287 15.03 22.81 -15.60
N PRO A 288 14.02 22.55 -16.43
CA PRO A 288 12.71 23.24 -16.39
C PRO A 288 11.79 22.82 -15.23
N GLY A 289 12.11 21.76 -14.51
CA GLY A 289 11.28 21.27 -13.39
C GLY A 289 11.34 22.18 -12.15
N THR A 290 10.63 21.78 -11.10
CA THR A 290 10.42 22.60 -9.89
C THR A 290 11.19 22.08 -8.69
N VAL A 291 11.78 22.98 -7.90
CA VAL A 291 12.29 22.70 -6.57
C VAL A 291 11.28 23.17 -5.54
N VAL A 292 11.02 22.34 -4.54
CA VAL A 292 10.16 22.67 -3.40
C VAL A 292 11.02 22.92 -2.17
N CYS A 293 10.90 24.10 -1.58
CA CYS A 293 11.64 24.51 -0.38
C CYS A 293 10.71 24.62 0.83
N GLY A 294 11.19 24.21 2.01
CA GLY A 294 10.53 24.48 3.28
C GLY A 294 10.79 25.91 3.78
N GLY A 295 9.90 26.45 4.60
CA GLY A 295 10.18 27.65 5.37
C GLY A 295 9.99 29.00 4.67
N GLY A 296 9.31 29.05 3.52
CA GLY A 296 8.93 30.34 2.87
C GLY A 296 10.05 31.14 2.22
N ALA A 297 11.29 30.65 2.27
CA ALA A 297 12.46 31.22 1.58
C ALA A 297 13.38 30.11 1.09
N PRO A 298 14.12 30.31 -0.03
CA PRO A 298 15.10 29.34 -0.48
C PRO A 298 16.22 29.24 0.56
N PRO A 299 16.82 28.03 0.73
CA PRO A 299 17.99 27.89 1.57
C PRO A 299 19.14 28.79 1.10
N ASP A 300 19.89 29.37 2.04
CA ASP A 300 21.12 30.06 1.71
C ASP A 300 22.06 29.13 0.93
N GLY A 301 22.49 29.59 -0.25
CA GLY A 301 23.36 28.80 -1.14
C GLY A 301 22.63 28.06 -2.25
N LEU A 302 21.29 28.09 -2.32
CA LEU A 302 20.55 27.63 -3.48
C LEU A 302 20.50 28.72 -4.55
N VAL A 303 20.95 28.41 -5.76
CA VAL A 303 20.86 29.25 -6.95
C VAL A 303 19.97 28.56 -7.97
N VAL A 304 18.89 29.19 -8.39
CA VAL A 304 17.99 28.66 -9.42
C VAL A 304 18.31 29.38 -10.74
N GLU A 305 18.86 28.63 -11.69
CA GLU A 305 19.19 29.16 -13.01
C GLU A 305 18.08 28.93 -14.03
N GLU A 306 17.31 27.83 -13.85
CA GLU A 306 16.23 27.44 -14.77
C GLU A 306 15.11 26.75 -14.00
N GLY A 307 13.87 26.89 -14.47
CA GLY A 307 12.66 26.20 -13.98
C GLY A 307 12.02 26.85 -12.76
N GLY A 308 11.15 26.09 -12.06
CA GLY A 308 10.31 26.61 -10.99
C GLY A 308 10.95 26.52 -9.62
N LEU A 309 10.53 27.45 -8.73
CA LEU A 309 10.75 27.38 -7.30
C LEU A 309 9.39 27.46 -6.61
N SER A 310 9.11 26.50 -5.77
CA SER A 310 7.88 26.43 -4.98
C SER A 310 8.23 26.36 -3.50
N TYR A 311 7.38 26.90 -2.66
CA TYR A 311 7.55 26.86 -1.23
C TYR A 311 6.47 26.00 -0.58
N VAL A 312 6.86 25.18 0.39
CA VAL A 312 5.90 24.67 1.35
C VAL A 312 5.57 25.84 2.27
N PRO A 313 4.36 26.39 2.23
CA PRO A 313 4.00 27.57 3.03
C PRO A 313 4.18 27.27 4.52
N VAL A 314 4.80 28.19 5.23
CA VAL A 314 4.91 28.14 6.70
C VAL A 314 3.56 28.42 7.35
N ASP A 315 2.71 29.19 6.66
CA ASP A 315 1.35 29.51 7.11
C ASP A 315 0.31 28.73 6.30
N PRO A 316 -0.42 27.77 6.92
CA PRO A 316 -1.51 27.06 6.27
C PRO A 316 -2.59 27.97 5.68
N ALA A 317 -2.74 29.22 6.19
CA ALA A 317 -3.70 30.18 5.66
C ALA A 317 -3.35 30.73 4.27
N MET A 318 -2.10 30.57 3.84
CA MET A 318 -1.64 31.00 2.50
C MET A 318 -1.76 29.93 1.42
N GLN A 319 -2.13 28.70 1.77
CA GLN A 319 -2.33 27.63 0.81
C GLN A 319 -3.64 27.87 0.04
N LYS A 320 -3.52 28.22 -1.23
CA LYS A 320 -4.71 28.47 -2.06
C LYS A 320 -5.37 27.15 -2.44
N PRO A 321 -6.68 26.97 -2.19
CA PRO A 321 -7.44 25.79 -2.64
C PRO A 321 -7.31 25.49 -4.14
N ARG A 322 -7.06 26.55 -4.94
CA ARG A 322 -6.91 26.46 -6.40
C ARG A 322 -5.73 25.58 -6.86
N ALA A 323 -4.65 25.50 -6.09
CA ALA A 323 -3.54 24.59 -6.40
C ALA A 323 -3.92 23.11 -6.22
N VAL A 324 -4.84 22.84 -5.29
CA VAL A 324 -5.39 21.49 -5.05
C VAL A 324 -6.33 21.08 -6.19
N GLU A 325 -7.23 21.96 -6.62
CA GLU A 325 -8.12 21.71 -7.74
C GLU A 325 -7.32 21.44 -9.03
N GLU A 326 -6.25 22.18 -9.29
CA GLU A 326 -5.37 21.92 -10.41
C GLU A 326 -4.62 20.59 -10.30
N GLU A 327 -4.18 20.21 -9.13
CA GLU A 327 -3.49 18.92 -8.92
C GLU A 327 -4.45 17.72 -8.90
N ILE A 328 -5.66 17.91 -8.39
CA ILE A 328 -6.73 16.90 -8.38
C ILE A 328 -7.40 16.82 -9.76
N THR A 329 -7.59 17.95 -10.45
CA THR A 329 -8.28 18.01 -11.75
C THR A 329 -7.38 17.71 -12.93
N ARG A 330 -6.06 17.65 -12.73
CA ARG A 330 -5.11 17.16 -13.74
C ARG A 330 -4.64 15.73 -13.46
N PRO A 331 -5.50 14.73 -13.48
CA PRO A 331 -5.07 13.33 -13.44
C PRO A 331 -4.19 12.98 -14.66
N SER A 332 -4.27 13.78 -15.74
CA SER A 332 -3.64 13.54 -17.02
C SER A 332 -2.12 13.42 -16.98
N ASP A 333 -1.44 14.19 -16.18
CA ASP A 333 0.03 14.19 -16.15
C ASP A 333 0.63 12.97 -15.43
N ARG A 334 -0.16 12.32 -14.59
CA ARG A 334 0.18 11.04 -13.94
C ARG A 334 -0.21 9.83 -14.78
N LYS A 335 -1.05 10.00 -15.81
CA LYS A 335 -1.62 8.95 -16.66
C LYS A 335 -0.58 8.06 -17.33
N TYR A 336 0.47 8.64 -17.82
CA TYR A 336 1.46 7.95 -18.67
C TYR A 336 2.71 7.48 -17.94
N ARG A 337 2.92 7.88 -16.69
CA ARG A 337 4.09 7.46 -15.90
C ARG A 337 4.01 6.02 -15.41
N TYR A 338 2.81 5.46 -15.38
CA TYR A 338 2.53 4.18 -14.74
C TYR A 338 2.05 3.10 -15.72
N GLU A 339 2.27 3.31 -17.00
CA GLU A 339 1.88 2.38 -18.06
C GLU A 339 2.92 1.29 -18.46
N PRO A 340 4.01 1.02 -17.78
CA PRO A 340 4.91 -0.03 -18.21
C PRO A 340 4.36 -1.45 -17.99
N ARG A 341 3.13 -1.60 -17.47
CA ARG A 341 2.57 -2.92 -17.14
C ARG A 341 1.13 -3.10 -17.64
N THR A 342 0.88 -2.73 -18.87
CA THR A 342 -0.31 -3.23 -19.56
C THR A 342 -0.16 -4.74 -19.67
N PRO A 343 -1.12 -5.52 -19.16
CA PRO A 343 -1.03 -6.97 -19.24
C PRO A 343 -1.12 -7.40 -20.70
N THR A 344 -0.32 -8.40 -21.04
CA THR A 344 -0.31 -9.01 -22.36
C THR A 344 -0.66 -10.48 -22.27
N LEU A 345 -1.27 -10.97 -23.34
CA LEU A 345 -1.55 -12.41 -23.50
C LEU A 345 -0.24 -13.19 -23.61
N VAL A 346 -0.21 -14.34 -22.99
CA VAL A 346 1.00 -15.19 -22.97
C VAL A 346 1.00 -16.13 -24.16
N ARG A 347 2.12 -16.20 -24.87
CA ARG A 347 2.36 -17.17 -25.93
C ARG A 347 2.73 -18.53 -25.31
N ASP A 348 2.26 -19.61 -25.92
CA ASP A 348 2.71 -20.96 -25.57
C ASP A 348 4.14 -21.22 -26.06
N ASP A 349 4.66 -22.42 -25.78
CA ASP A 349 6.02 -22.84 -26.19
C ASP A 349 6.24 -22.84 -27.72
N ASN A 350 5.16 -22.81 -28.49
CA ASN A 350 5.19 -22.70 -29.96
C ASN A 350 5.04 -21.24 -30.45
N GLY A 351 4.99 -20.29 -29.55
CA GLY A 351 4.82 -18.87 -29.88
C GLY A 351 3.38 -18.48 -30.25
N VAL A 352 2.40 -19.33 -29.95
CA VAL A 352 0.98 -19.13 -30.30
C VAL A 352 0.20 -18.68 -29.06
N VAL A 353 -0.71 -17.72 -29.22
CA VAL A 353 -1.73 -17.39 -28.21
C VAL A 353 -3.01 -18.11 -28.57
N LYS A 354 -3.43 -19.05 -27.72
CA LYS A 354 -4.60 -19.88 -27.98
C LYS A 354 -5.87 -19.02 -28.06
N GLY A 355 -6.61 -19.20 -29.13
CA GLY A 355 -7.88 -18.50 -29.37
C GLY A 355 -7.75 -17.05 -29.83
N LEU A 356 -6.53 -16.54 -30.02
CA LEU A 356 -6.32 -15.20 -30.57
C LEU A 356 -6.50 -15.22 -32.10
N THR A 357 -7.34 -14.30 -32.56
CA THR A 357 -7.51 -14.00 -33.98
C THR A 357 -6.97 -12.60 -34.28
N PRO A 358 -6.58 -12.28 -35.55
CA PRO A 358 -6.18 -10.93 -35.94
C PRO A 358 -7.31 -9.92 -35.74
N GLY A 359 -7.03 -8.79 -35.07
CA GLY A 359 -7.98 -7.71 -34.93
C GLY A 359 -8.04 -7.12 -33.53
N PHE A 360 -9.09 -6.32 -33.32
CA PHE A 360 -9.49 -5.79 -32.03
C PHE A 360 -10.79 -6.48 -31.62
N HIS A 361 -10.80 -7.04 -30.43
CA HIS A 361 -11.81 -7.98 -29.96
C HIS A 361 -12.30 -7.60 -28.56
N GLY A 362 -13.45 -8.16 -28.17
CA GLY A 362 -13.96 -7.97 -26.80
C GLY A 362 -15.23 -8.74 -26.51
N ARG A 363 -15.49 -8.93 -25.22
CA ARG A 363 -16.68 -9.62 -24.68
C ARG A 363 -17.13 -9.02 -23.34
N ALA A 364 -18.39 -9.22 -23.00
CA ALA A 364 -18.85 -9.03 -21.63
C ALA A 364 -18.37 -10.19 -20.75
N VAL A 365 -18.08 -9.91 -19.50
CA VAL A 365 -17.60 -10.90 -18.53
C VAL A 365 -18.26 -10.68 -17.18
N ASP A 366 -18.29 -11.72 -16.36
CA ASP A 366 -18.70 -11.59 -14.97
C ASP A 366 -17.75 -10.68 -14.20
N LEU A 367 -18.19 -10.21 -13.03
CA LEU A 367 -17.39 -9.38 -12.13
C LEU A 367 -16.30 -10.23 -11.44
N ILE A 368 -15.27 -10.58 -12.23
CA ILE A 368 -14.15 -11.43 -11.82
C ILE A 368 -12.83 -10.72 -12.11
N ARG A 369 -11.74 -11.23 -11.56
CA ARG A 369 -10.41 -10.75 -11.92
C ARG A 369 -10.01 -11.28 -13.29
N ILE A 370 -9.70 -10.36 -14.19
CA ILE A 370 -9.22 -10.70 -15.53
C ILE A 370 -7.70 -10.87 -15.50
N THR A 371 -7.26 -11.99 -16.05
CA THR A 371 -5.85 -12.38 -16.20
C THR A 371 -5.60 -12.81 -17.65
N ASP A 372 -4.36 -13.05 -18.01
CA ASP A 372 -3.98 -13.62 -19.31
C ASP A 372 -4.72 -14.93 -19.63
N ALA A 373 -5.02 -15.74 -18.61
CA ALA A 373 -5.69 -17.02 -18.76
C ALA A 373 -7.19 -16.91 -19.11
N ASN A 374 -7.84 -15.80 -18.79
CA ASN A 374 -9.27 -15.61 -18.98
C ASN A 374 -9.67 -14.37 -19.76
N ALA A 375 -8.71 -13.59 -20.26
CA ALA A 375 -8.98 -12.39 -21.06
C ALA A 375 -9.68 -12.72 -22.39
N ILE A 376 -9.17 -13.72 -23.11
CA ILE A 376 -9.79 -14.22 -24.34
C ILE A 376 -10.96 -15.16 -23.98
N GLY A 377 -12.02 -15.13 -24.75
CA GLY A 377 -13.16 -16.02 -24.61
C GLY A 377 -14.20 -15.81 -25.69
N ASP A 378 -15.41 -16.31 -25.47
CA ASP A 378 -16.50 -16.25 -26.43
C ASP A 378 -16.92 -14.81 -26.73
N GLU A 379 -16.62 -14.31 -27.94
CA GLU A 379 -16.95 -12.98 -28.42
C GLU A 379 -18.43 -12.78 -28.73
N SER A 380 -19.21 -13.86 -28.79
CA SER A 380 -20.66 -13.77 -28.93
C SER A 380 -21.32 -13.22 -27.66
N ASN A 381 -20.66 -13.39 -26.50
CA ASN A 381 -21.13 -12.85 -25.23
C ASN A 381 -20.78 -11.35 -25.12
N ARG A 382 -21.62 -10.48 -25.68
CA ARG A 382 -21.44 -9.02 -25.61
C ARG A 382 -22.50 -8.32 -24.78
N LEU A 383 -23.60 -9.00 -24.46
CA LEU A 383 -24.73 -8.40 -23.77
C LEU A 383 -24.49 -8.39 -22.26
N TRP A 384 -24.57 -7.19 -21.67
CA TRP A 384 -24.64 -7.03 -20.23
C TRP A 384 -26.09 -6.88 -19.78
N ARG A 385 -26.45 -7.62 -18.74
CA ARG A 385 -27.75 -7.52 -18.06
C ARG A 385 -27.57 -7.34 -16.58
N ALA A 386 -28.40 -6.44 -15.99
CA ALA A 386 -28.46 -6.27 -14.55
C ALA A 386 -29.91 -5.97 -14.09
N VAL A 387 -30.16 -6.23 -12.83
CA VAL A 387 -31.37 -5.82 -12.12
C VAL A 387 -30.97 -4.90 -11.00
N ALA A 388 -31.70 -3.83 -10.80
CA ALA A 388 -31.40 -2.88 -9.73
C ALA A 388 -32.68 -2.36 -9.07
N TRP A 389 -32.58 -2.03 -7.79
CA TRP A 389 -33.52 -1.13 -7.15
C TRP A 389 -33.20 0.31 -7.54
N ARG A 390 -34.10 1.22 -7.31
CA ARG A 390 -33.80 2.65 -7.39
C ARG A 390 -32.82 3.06 -6.29
N ASN A 391 -31.96 4.04 -6.55
CA ASN A 391 -30.86 4.50 -5.69
C ASN A 391 -29.76 3.45 -5.41
N GLU A 392 -29.67 2.41 -6.21
CA GLU A 392 -28.66 1.35 -6.15
C GLU A 392 -27.54 1.58 -7.17
N TYR A 393 -26.36 1.05 -6.89
CA TYR A 393 -25.28 0.94 -7.85
C TYR A 393 -25.24 -0.46 -8.44
N VAL A 394 -25.06 -0.56 -9.74
CA VAL A 394 -24.82 -1.84 -10.41
C VAL A 394 -23.61 -1.74 -11.31
N HIS A 395 -22.91 -2.85 -11.44
CA HIS A 395 -21.66 -2.90 -12.15
C HIS A 395 -21.69 -3.87 -13.32
N GLY A 396 -20.85 -3.59 -14.33
CA GLY A 396 -20.60 -4.48 -15.46
C GLY A 396 -19.11 -4.51 -15.77
N GLN A 397 -18.66 -5.61 -16.30
CA GLN A 397 -17.27 -5.77 -16.72
C GLN A 397 -17.22 -6.26 -18.17
N PHE A 398 -16.32 -5.67 -18.93
CA PHE A 398 -16.03 -6.05 -20.30
C PHE A 398 -14.52 -6.18 -20.43
N VAL A 399 -14.06 -7.06 -21.30
CA VAL A 399 -12.64 -7.15 -21.61
C VAL A 399 -12.45 -6.97 -23.11
N VAL A 400 -11.47 -6.15 -23.47
CA VAL A 400 -11.04 -5.97 -24.86
C VAL A 400 -9.59 -6.40 -24.99
N TRP A 401 -9.21 -6.92 -26.18
CA TRP A 401 -7.84 -7.34 -26.47
C TRP A 401 -7.50 -7.10 -27.95
N THR A 402 -6.22 -7.10 -28.22
CA THR A 402 -5.71 -6.90 -29.59
C THR A 402 -4.51 -7.79 -29.89
N HIS A 403 -4.34 -8.19 -31.12
CA HIS A 403 -3.15 -8.94 -31.54
C HIS A 403 -2.01 -8.01 -32.01
N MET A 404 -2.32 -6.77 -32.40
CA MET A 404 -1.36 -5.75 -32.83
C MET A 404 -1.48 -4.52 -31.91
N PRO A 405 -0.45 -3.69 -31.79
CA PRO A 405 -0.56 -2.45 -31.03
C PRO A 405 -1.76 -1.62 -31.48
N ALA A 406 -2.58 -1.18 -30.55
CA ALA A 406 -3.74 -0.34 -30.82
C ALA A 406 -3.65 0.95 -30.01
N ARG A 407 -3.93 2.09 -30.62
CA ARG A 407 -3.80 3.39 -29.99
C ARG A 407 -5.14 3.93 -29.53
N CYS A 408 -5.08 4.66 -28.43
CA CYS A 408 -6.16 5.46 -27.92
C CYS A 408 -7.47 4.66 -27.75
N LEU A 409 -7.41 3.56 -26.98
CA LEU A 409 -8.61 2.88 -26.53
C LEU A 409 -9.47 3.86 -25.73
N ARG A 410 -10.68 4.10 -26.20
CA ARG A 410 -11.67 4.96 -25.54
C ARG A 410 -12.97 4.23 -25.39
N THR A 411 -13.76 4.67 -24.41
CA THR A 411 -15.13 4.18 -24.19
C THR A 411 -16.15 5.31 -24.31
N SER A 412 -17.34 4.97 -24.75
CA SER A 412 -18.51 5.84 -24.67
C SER A 412 -19.75 5.01 -24.42
N VAL A 413 -20.73 5.59 -23.73
CA VAL A 413 -22.01 4.92 -23.46
C VAL A 413 -23.12 5.79 -24.02
N SER A 414 -24.02 5.18 -24.80
CA SER A 414 -25.26 5.86 -25.22
C SER A 414 -26.19 6.03 -24.03
N PRO A 415 -27.09 7.01 -24.02
CA PRO A 415 -28.10 7.13 -22.97
C PRO A 415 -28.84 5.79 -22.75
N LEU A 416 -28.96 5.41 -21.49
CA LEU A 416 -29.82 4.28 -21.10
C LEU A 416 -31.27 4.74 -21.15
N THR A 417 -32.03 4.21 -22.12
CA THR A 417 -33.36 4.69 -22.46
C THR A 417 -34.42 3.59 -22.20
N GLY A 418 -35.46 3.93 -21.46
CA GLY A 418 -36.63 3.08 -21.22
C GLY A 418 -37.57 3.03 -22.41
N ALA A 419 -38.49 2.07 -22.43
CA ALA A 419 -39.47 1.88 -23.51
C ALA A 419 -40.43 3.07 -23.66
N ASP A 420 -40.64 3.83 -22.60
CA ASP A 420 -41.43 5.07 -22.59
C ASP A 420 -40.66 6.33 -22.99
N GLY A 421 -39.39 6.19 -23.42
CA GLY A 421 -38.50 7.27 -23.77
C GLY A 421 -37.82 7.95 -22.57
N ALA A 422 -38.08 7.53 -21.34
CA ALA A 422 -37.34 8.02 -20.16
C ALA A 422 -35.87 7.64 -20.26
N GLN A 423 -35.00 8.57 -19.86
CA GLN A 423 -33.54 8.34 -19.88
C GLN A 423 -32.98 8.46 -18.48
N LEU A 424 -32.01 7.61 -18.15
CA LEU A 424 -31.17 7.86 -16.98
C LEU A 424 -30.23 9.05 -17.26
N PRO A 425 -30.01 9.94 -16.27
CA PRO A 425 -29.08 11.06 -16.43
C PRO A 425 -27.70 10.58 -16.88
N PRO A 426 -27.00 11.30 -17.77
CA PRO A 426 -25.67 10.90 -18.23
C PRO A 426 -24.65 10.66 -17.13
N GLU A 427 -24.70 11.42 -16.06
CA GLU A 427 -23.85 11.31 -14.87
C GLU A 427 -24.11 10.04 -14.05
N SER A 428 -25.24 9.36 -14.31
CA SER A 428 -25.56 8.07 -13.69
C SER A 428 -24.72 6.93 -14.23
N VAL A 429 -24.08 7.12 -15.36
CA VAL A 429 -23.33 6.05 -16.05
C VAL A 429 -21.88 6.47 -16.25
N SER A 430 -20.96 5.66 -15.78
CA SER A 430 -19.54 5.89 -15.97
C SER A 430 -18.81 4.62 -16.37
N THR A 431 -17.74 4.80 -17.15
CA THR A 431 -16.81 3.72 -17.49
C THR A 431 -15.41 4.08 -17.07
N ARG A 432 -14.69 3.11 -16.54
CA ARG A 432 -13.29 3.26 -16.11
C ARG A 432 -12.47 2.07 -16.58
N PHE A 433 -11.21 2.30 -16.88
CA PHE A 433 -10.30 1.20 -17.20
C PHE A 433 -9.76 0.58 -15.92
N VAL A 434 -9.74 -0.75 -15.86
CA VAL A 434 -9.13 -1.44 -14.73
C VAL A 434 -7.62 -1.42 -14.90
N ARG A 435 -6.93 -0.67 -14.04
CA ARG A 435 -5.47 -0.64 -13.98
C ARG A 435 -4.95 -1.88 -13.29
N TYR A 436 -3.86 -2.42 -13.82
CA TYR A 436 -3.13 -3.51 -13.22
C TYR A 436 -2.02 -2.97 -12.32
N VAL A 437 -1.97 -3.52 -11.12
CA VAL A 437 -0.91 -3.25 -10.15
C VAL A 437 -0.18 -4.54 -9.83
N VAL A 438 1.10 -4.43 -9.52
CA VAL A 438 1.91 -5.56 -9.08
C VAL A 438 1.53 -5.93 -7.66
N GLY A 439 1.50 -7.19 -7.39
CA GLY A 439 1.33 -7.76 -6.07
C GLY A 439 1.78 -9.22 -6.06
N HIS A 440 1.66 -9.85 -4.93
CA HIS A 440 1.88 -11.27 -4.76
C HIS A 440 0.69 -11.88 -4.04
N ALA A 441 0.47 -13.17 -4.21
CA ALA A 441 -0.57 -13.87 -3.47
C ALA A 441 0.03 -14.32 -2.15
N GLU A 442 -0.49 -13.82 -1.02
CA GLU A 442 0.04 -14.17 0.28
C GLU A 442 -0.94 -14.24 1.41
N TYR A 443 -0.47 -14.99 2.41
CA TYR A 443 -1.03 -15.05 3.74
C TYR A 443 0.10 -15.16 4.78
N LYS A 444 0.08 -14.28 5.80
CA LYS A 444 0.96 -14.30 6.99
C LYS A 444 2.47 -14.28 6.73
N GLY A 445 2.94 -13.34 5.92
CA GLY A 445 4.39 -13.06 5.80
C GLY A 445 5.23 -14.16 5.15
N GLU A 446 4.61 -15.18 4.59
CA GLU A 446 5.27 -16.10 3.68
C GLU A 446 5.17 -15.53 2.27
N ILE A 447 6.17 -14.77 1.84
CA ILE A 447 6.29 -14.32 0.47
C ILE A 447 6.41 -15.53 -0.43
N SER A 448 5.26 -16.06 -0.82
CA SER A 448 5.21 -17.07 -1.85
C SER A 448 5.23 -16.38 -3.19
N GLN A 449 6.53 -15.96 -3.65
CA GLN A 449 6.61 -16.19 -5.04
C GLN A 449 6.19 -15.14 -6.04
N ALA A 450 6.37 -15.43 -7.24
CA ALA A 450 6.20 -14.64 -8.44
C ALA A 450 5.24 -13.46 -8.31
N GLU A 451 5.77 -12.26 -8.43
CA GLU A 451 4.97 -11.06 -8.68
C GLU A 451 3.96 -11.32 -9.78
N ARG A 452 2.72 -10.90 -9.57
CA ARG A 452 1.65 -11.00 -10.56
C ARG A 452 1.00 -9.63 -10.74
N LEU A 453 0.40 -9.47 -11.89
CA LEU A 453 -0.44 -8.31 -12.18
C LEU A 453 -1.88 -8.59 -11.75
N PHE A 454 -2.42 -7.71 -10.91
CA PHE A 454 -3.81 -7.76 -10.47
C PHE A 454 -4.56 -6.52 -10.99
N GLY A 455 -5.63 -6.76 -11.75
CA GLY A 455 -6.56 -5.70 -12.14
C GLY A 455 -7.40 -5.28 -10.94
N ASP A 456 -7.19 -4.04 -10.43
CA ASP A 456 -7.86 -3.62 -9.21
C ASP A 456 -8.22 -2.13 -9.17
N CYS A 457 -7.31 -1.24 -9.55
CA CYS A 457 -7.55 0.20 -9.52
C CYS A 457 -8.43 0.63 -10.69
N LEU A 458 -9.48 1.37 -10.42
CA LEU A 458 -10.36 1.95 -11.44
C LEU A 458 -9.80 3.30 -11.87
N ASP A 459 -9.19 3.32 -13.07
CA ASP A 459 -8.56 4.51 -13.63
C ASP A 459 -9.59 5.38 -14.34
N ASP A 460 -9.61 6.64 -13.95
CA ASP A 460 -10.42 7.67 -14.58
C ASP A 460 -9.60 8.39 -15.66
N VAL A 461 -9.38 7.70 -16.77
CA VAL A 461 -8.60 8.19 -17.92
C VAL A 461 -9.45 8.18 -19.18
N ASP A 462 -9.27 9.19 -20.04
CA ASP A 462 -10.06 9.31 -21.28
C ASP A 462 -9.70 8.27 -22.35
N GLY A 463 -8.50 7.69 -22.23
CA GLY A 463 -8.04 6.66 -23.15
C GLY A 463 -6.64 6.18 -22.81
N LEU A 464 -6.27 5.03 -23.37
CA LEU A 464 -4.96 4.42 -23.20
C LEU A 464 -4.55 3.64 -24.46
N ASP A 465 -3.27 3.39 -24.62
CA ASP A 465 -2.76 2.54 -25.69
C ASP A 465 -2.69 1.08 -25.24
N LEU A 466 -2.96 0.17 -26.15
CA LEU A 466 -2.74 -1.26 -25.95
C LEU A 466 -1.47 -1.69 -26.72
N PRO A 467 -0.52 -2.37 -26.09
CA PRO A 467 0.62 -2.97 -26.79
C PRO A 467 0.18 -4.16 -27.65
N GLU A 468 1.09 -4.71 -28.40
CA GLU A 468 0.87 -6.02 -29.06
C GLU A 468 0.44 -7.05 -28.00
N LEU A 469 -0.58 -7.84 -28.31
CA LEU A 469 -1.20 -8.82 -27.43
C LEU A 469 -1.77 -8.20 -26.13
N GLY A 470 -1.95 -6.88 -26.10
CA GLY A 470 -2.48 -6.21 -24.93
C GLY A 470 -3.96 -6.51 -24.72
N TYR A 471 -4.37 -6.58 -23.47
CA TYR A 471 -5.79 -6.64 -23.07
C TYR A 471 -6.10 -5.65 -21.96
N ARG A 472 -7.37 -5.22 -21.89
CA ARG A 472 -7.81 -4.27 -20.87
C ARG A 472 -9.25 -4.53 -20.45
N PRO A 473 -9.53 -4.73 -19.15
CA PRO A 473 -10.89 -4.72 -18.64
C PRO A 473 -11.41 -3.28 -18.57
N ILE A 474 -12.69 -3.15 -18.91
CA ILE A 474 -13.50 -1.93 -18.81
C ILE A 474 -14.55 -2.18 -17.73
N TRP A 475 -14.62 -1.29 -16.77
CA TRP A 475 -15.57 -1.33 -15.67
C TRP A 475 -16.68 -0.33 -15.92
N LEU A 476 -17.91 -0.81 -15.97
CA LEU A 476 -19.12 -0.01 -16.06
C LEU A 476 -19.72 0.15 -14.66
N THR A 477 -20.09 1.37 -14.30
CA THR A 477 -20.87 1.66 -13.09
C THR A 477 -22.11 2.42 -13.49
N VAL A 478 -23.28 1.93 -13.08
CA VAL A 478 -24.56 2.63 -13.24
C VAL A 478 -25.12 2.91 -11.85
N ARG A 479 -25.28 4.18 -11.49
CA ARG A 479 -26.02 4.63 -10.31
C ARG A 479 -27.46 4.89 -10.71
N VAL A 480 -28.38 4.05 -10.28
CA VAL A 480 -29.81 4.24 -10.58
C VAL A 480 -30.36 5.37 -9.72
N PRO A 481 -30.91 6.44 -10.30
CA PRO A 481 -31.51 7.51 -9.50
C PRO A 481 -32.67 7.02 -8.62
N ALA A 482 -32.88 7.65 -7.46
CA ALA A 482 -33.98 7.30 -6.54
C ALA A 482 -35.36 7.57 -7.16
N ASP A 483 -35.44 8.49 -8.10
CA ASP A 483 -36.64 8.88 -8.84
C ASP A 483 -36.75 8.20 -10.22
N ALA A 484 -35.82 7.30 -10.57
CA ALA A 484 -35.87 6.56 -11.83
C ALA A 484 -37.21 5.81 -11.96
N ARG A 485 -37.81 5.81 -13.17
CA ARG A 485 -39.04 5.05 -13.42
C ARG A 485 -38.72 3.55 -13.47
N PRO A 486 -39.50 2.69 -12.82
CA PRO A 486 -39.35 1.26 -12.99
C PRO A 486 -39.54 0.83 -14.46
N GLY A 487 -38.69 -0.07 -14.92
CA GLY A 487 -38.75 -0.53 -16.32
C GLY A 487 -37.40 -1.06 -16.80
N VAL A 488 -37.37 -1.44 -18.08
CA VAL A 488 -36.16 -1.93 -18.73
C VAL A 488 -35.54 -0.79 -19.55
N TYR A 489 -34.31 -0.43 -19.21
CA TYR A 489 -33.50 0.57 -19.89
C TYR A 489 -32.48 -0.12 -20.78
N ARG A 490 -32.31 0.40 -22.01
CA ARG A 490 -31.36 -0.14 -22.98
C ARG A 490 -30.40 0.93 -23.48
N GLY A 491 -29.17 0.53 -23.72
CA GLY A 491 -28.12 1.38 -24.28
C GLY A 491 -27.00 0.55 -24.88
N THR A 492 -25.92 1.20 -25.23
CA THR A 492 -24.74 0.56 -25.82
C THR A 492 -23.48 1.18 -25.28
N LEU A 493 -22.58 0.36 -24.76
CA LEU A 493 -21.20 0.73 -24.49
C LEU A 493 -20.37 0.46 -25.76
N ARG A 494 -19.58 1.43 -26.18
CA ARG A 494 -18.63 1.32 -27.28
C ARG A 494 -17.22 1.41 -26.77
N ALA A 495 -16.38 0.49 -27.21
CA ALA A 495 -14.93 0.55 -27.04
C ALA A 495 -14.30 0.76 -28.41
N THR A 496 -13.53 1.83 -28.57
CA THR A 496 -12.94 2.23 -29.86
C THR A 496 -11.44 2.40 -29.75
N VAL A 497 -10.70 1.82 -30.70
CA VAL A 497 -9.25 2.02 -30.83
C VAL A 497 -8.94 2.62 -32.21
N ASN A 498 -7.77 3.26 -32.38
CA ASN A 498 -7.31 3.84 -33.64
C ASN A 498 -8.32 4.83 -34.26
N ALA A 499 -9.22 5.36 -33.45
CA ALA A 499 -10.33 6.24 -33.85
C ALA A 499 -11.33 5.64 -34.87
N LYS A 500 -11.30 4.34 -35.15
CA LYS A 500 -12.16 3.69 -36.15
C LYS A 500 -12.61 2.27 -35.80
N ASP A 501 -11.79 1.48 -35.18
CA ASP A 501 -12.07 0.08 -34.90
C ASP A 501 -12.89 0.03 -33.60
N THR A 502 -14.18 -0.32 -33.70
CA THR A 502 -15.14 -0.20 -32.59
C THR A 502 -15.82 -1.55 -32.30
N ILE A 503 -15.95 -1.86 -31.03
CA ILE A 503 -16.75 -2.97 -30.53
C ILE A 503 -17.93 -2.39 -29.74
N GLU A 504 -19.13 -2.94 -29.95
CA GLU A 504 -20.33 -2.56 -29.26
C GLU A 504 -20.74 -3.65 -28.26
N PHE A 505 -21.14 -3.21 -27.07
CA PHE A 505 -21.68 -4.05 -26.01
C PHE A 505 -23.08 -3.53 -25.68
N PRO A 506 -24.14 -4.26 -26.08
CA PRO A 506 -25.51 -3.94 -25.66
C PRO A 506 -25.66 -3.99 -24.13
N LEU A 507 -26.40 -3.03 -23.59
CA LEU A 507 -26.67 -2.90 -22.17
C LEU A 507 -28.18 -3.02 -21.95
N GLU A 508 -28.58 -3.83 -20.98
CA GLU A 508 -29.97 -3.99 -20.54
C GLU A 508 -30.04 -3.95 -19.01
N LEU A 509 -30.68 -2.92 -18.47
CA LEU A 509 -30.87 -2.70 -17.04
C LEU A 509 -32.36 -2.74 -16.70
N LYS A 510 -32.78 -3.67 -15.86
CA LYS A 510 -34.13 -3.71 -15.30
C LYS A 510 -34.14 -2.96 -13.96
N VAL A 511 -34.83 -1.83 -13.90
CA VAL A 511 -35.04 -1.04 -12.68
C VAL A 511 -36.35 -1.49 -12.03
N GLY A 512 -36.28 -1.94 -10.78
CA GLY A 512 -37.43 -2.34 -9.96
C GLY A 512 -38.16 -1.16 -9.34
N ALA A 513 -39.27 -1.44 -8.68
CA ALA A 513 -40.11 -0.43 -8.01
C ALA A 513 -39.57 0.01 -6.65
N ARG A 514 -38.79 -0.84 -5.98
CA ARG A 514 -38.25 -0.58 -4.64
C ARG A 514 -37.14 0.47 -4.70
N VAL A 515 -36.94 1.19 -3.58
CA VAL A 515 -35.89 2.21 -3.42
C VAL A 515 -34.96 1.77 -2.31
N LEU A 516 -33.68 1.72 -2.60
CA LEU A 516 -32.66 1.55 -1.57
C LEU A 516 -32.46 2.90 -0.85
N PRO A 517 -32.43 2.95 0.49
CA PRO A 517 -32.13 4.20 1.20
C PRO A 517 -30.71 4.69 0.88
N PRO A 518 -30.44 5.98 1.02
CA PRO A 518 -29.08 6.50 0.86
C PRO A 518 -28.13 5.85 1.88
N SER A 519 -26.84 5.74 1.55
CA SER A 519 -25.83 5.07 2.38
C SER A 519 -25.75 5.61 3.82
N SER A 520 -26.05 6.89 4.02
CA SER A 520 -26.11 7.52 5.34
C SER A 520 -27.18 6.90 6.26
N GLU A 521 -28.25 6.34 5.67
CA GLU A 521 -29.37 5.72 6.38
C GLU A 521 -29.26 4.19 6.53
N TRP A 522 -28.27 3.58 5.89
CA TRP A 522 -28.04 2.14 6.03
C TRP A 522 -27.86 1.73 7.48
N LYS A 523 -28.39 0.57 7.85
CA LYS A 523 -28.27 0.04 9.21
C LYS A 523 -27.01 -0.80 9.39
N MET A 524 -26.43 -1.27 8.30
CA MET A 524 -25.16 -1.97 8.37
C MET A 524 -24.09 -1.05 8.97
N PHE A 525 -23.40 -1.55 9.99
CA PHE A 525 -22.34 -0.83 10.68
C PHE A 525 -21.03 -1.01 9.92
N VAL A 526 -20.56 0.03 9.26
CA VAL A 526 -19.29 0.05 8.55
C VAL A 526 -18.28 0.87 9.36
N ASP A 527 -17.18 0.23 9.75
CA ASP A 527 -16.10 0.81 10.52
C ASP A 527 -14.76 0.60 9.78
N PHE A 528 -14.47 1.46 8.84
CA PHE A 528 -13.19 1.44 8.11
C PHE A 528 -12.30 2.55 8.66
N TRP A 529 -11.17 2.15 9.28
CA TRP A 529 -10.29 3.11 9.93
C TRP A 529 -9.64 4.04 8.93
N GLN A 530 -9.67 5.32 9.25
CA GLN A 530 -9.08 6.38 8.46
C GLN A 530 -7.66 6.65 8.94
N HIS A 531 -6.76 6.89 7.99
CA HIS A 531 -5.34 7.14 8.24
C HIS A 531 -4.92 8.48 7.63
N PRO A 532 -5.26 9.63 8.25
CA PRO A 532 -5.00 10.95 7.68
C PRO A 532 -3.52 11.20 7.38
N TRP A 533 -2.62 10.70 8.20
CA TRP A 533 -1.18 10.86 7.95
C TRP A 533 -0.70 10.18 6.66
N ALA A 534 -1.32 9.08 6.24
CA ALA A 534 -1.03 8.44 4.96
C ALA A 534 -1.37 9.35 3.78
N VAL A 535 -2.49 10.08 3.87
CA VAL A 535 -2.86 11.09 2.88
C VAL A 535 -1.84 12.22 2.86
N ALA A 536 -1.44 12.74 4.02
CA ALA A 536 -0.43 13.79 4.12
C ALA A 536 0.92 13.36 3.53
N ARG A 537 1.37 12.15 3.86
CA ARG A 537 2.62 11.59 3.32
C ARG A 537 2.57 11.43 1.81
N TYR A 538 1.52 10.80 1.29
CA TYR A 538 1.43 10.51 -0.14
C TYR A 538 1.40 11.80 -0.97
N HIS A 539 0.63 12.78 -0.53
CA HIS A 539 0.52 14.07 -1.21
C HIS A 539 1.64 15.05 -0.87
N GLY A 540 2.50 14.72 0.10
CA GLY A 540 3.62 15.56 0.53
C GLY A 540 3.18 16.87 1.18
N VAL A 541 2.08 16.86 1.92
CA VAL A 541 1.51 18.03 2.59
C VAL A 541 1.64 17.94 4.10
N LYS A 542 1.61 19.10 4.77
CA LYS A 542 1.62 19.13 6.23
C LYS A 542 0.31 18.54 6.78
N PRO A 543 0.38 17.56 7.73
CA PRO A 543 -0.81 17.04 8.36
C PRO A 543 -1.72 18.15 8.93
N PHE A 544 -3.01 18.00 8.73
CA PHE A 544 -4.07 18.90 9.18
C PHE A 544 -3.94 20.35 8.69
N SER A 545 -3.21 20.57 7.59
CA SER A 545 -3.25 21.85 6.86
C SER A 545 -4.52 21.93 5.98
N LYS A 546 -4.89 23.12 5.55
CA LYS A 546 -6.02 23.30 4.60
C LYS A 546 -5.89 22.45 3.35
N LEU A 547 -4.64 22.30 2.83
CA LEU A 547 -4.36 21.47 1.67
C LEU A 547 -4.55 19.99 1.99
N HIS A 548 -4.17 19.56 3.19
CA HIS A 548 -4.39 18.19 3.65
C HIS A 548 -5.89 17.87 3.75
N TYR A 549 -6.69 18.76 4.34
CA TYR A 549 -8.15 18.59 4.39
C TYR A 549 -8.77 18.50 3.01
N ALA A 550 -8.33 19.34 2.07
CA ALA A 550 -8.83 19.30 0.69
C ALA A 550 -8.50 17.98 -0.02
N PHE A 551 -7.35 17.35 0.26
CA PHE A 551 -7.07 16.00 -0.23
C PHE A 551 -7.90 14.95 0.49
N MET A 552 -8.08 15.05 1.80
CA MET A 552 -8.83 14.07 2.59
C MET A 552 -10.32 14.03 2.22
N GLU A 553 -10.91 15.16 1.86
CA GLU A 553 -12.34 15.29 1.62
C GLU A 553 -12.90 14.18 0.73
N GLN A 554 -12.23 13.92 -0.39
CA GLN A 554 -12.68 12.94 -1.36
C GLN A 554 -12.57 11.50 -0.85
N TYR A 555 -11.57 11.20 -0.02
CA TYR A 555 -11.42 9.87 0.59
C TYR A 555 -12.49 9.65 1.65
N LEU A 556 -12.77 10.65 2.48
CA LEU A 556 -13.83 10.55 3.49
C LEU A 556 -15.21 10.47 2.84
N LYS A 557 -15.49 11.24 1.79
CA LYS A 557 -16.73 11.13 1.02
C LYS A 557 -16.89 9.75 0.36
N ALA A 558 -15.80 9.15 -0.11
CA ALA A 558 -15.84 7.78 -0.62
C ALA A 558 -16.22 6.77 0.49
N LEU A 559 -15.72 6.93 1.71
CA LEU A 559 -16.14 6.11 2.85
C LEU A 559 -17.60 6.38 3.24
N ALA A 560 -18.04 7.62 3.27
CA ALA A 560 -19.44 7.97 3.51
C ALA A 560 -20.38 7.29 2.50
N ALA A 561 -19.98 7.19 1.23
CA ALA A 561 -20.71 6.50 0.19
C ALA A 561 -20.79 4.97 0.39
N LEU A 562 -19.98 4.38 1.26
CA LEU A 562 -20.10 2.99 1.73
C LEU A 562 -20.91 2.87 3.03
N GLY A 563 -21.48 3.96 3.55
CA GLY A 563 -22.24 3.94 4.80
C GLY A 563 -21.38 3.95 6.07
N GLN A 564 -20.18 4.51 6.02
CA GLN A 564 -19.25 4.63 7.16
C GLN A 564 -19.93 5.21 8.40
N LYS A 565 -19.85 4.50 9.53
CA LYS A 565 -20.50 4.89 10.81
C LYS A 565 -19.53 5.43 11.86
N THR A 566 -18.23 5.42 11.59
CA THR A 566 -17.21 5.80 12.56
C THR A 566 -16.26 6.85 12.00
N ILE A 567 -15.77 7.67 12.91
CA ILE A 567 -14.64 8.59 12.70
C ILE A 567 -13.48 8.05 13.54
N THR A 568 -12.38 7.71 12.91
CA THR A 568 -11.16 7.23 13.60
C THR A 568 -10.29 8.42 13.98
N ALA A 569 -10.13 8.67 15.27
CA ALA A 569 -9.26 9.73 15.78
C ALA A 569 -8.20 9.14 16.72
N THR A 570 -7.03 9.76 16.82
CA THR A 570 -5.98 9.39 17.76
C THR A 570 -5.83 10.44 18.85
N VAL A 571 -5.90 10.01 20.09
CA VAL A 571 -5.77 10.87 21.28
C VAL A 571 -4.43 10.67 22.00
N VAL A 572 -3.60 9.78 21.49
CA VAL A 572 -2.21 9.57 21.93
C VAL A 572 -1.29 9.43 20.73
N HIS A 573 -0.02 9.77 20.94
CA HIS A 573 1.00 9.48 19.94
C HIS A 573 1.25 7.98 19.82
N ARG A 574 1.35 7.51 18.57
CA ARG A 574 1.59 6.09 18.28
C ARG A 574 0.51 5.18 18.87
N ALA A 575 -0.75 5.52 18.58
CA ALA A 575 -1.92 4.81 19.06
C ALA A 575 -1.88 3.30 18.74
N TRP A 576 -1.30 2.93 17.61
CA TRP A 576 -0.99 1.55 17.27
C TRP A 576 0.49 1.29 17.40
N ASN A 577 0.84 0.18 18.06
CA ASN A 577 2.21 -0.25 18.15
C ASN A 577 2.67 -0.69 16.75
N GLN A 578 3.56 0.10 16.19
CA GLN A 578 4.63 -0.33 15.29
C GLN A 578 4.27 -1.04 13.98
N GLY A 579 4.83 -0.57 12.88
CA GLY A 579 4.98 -1.33 11.66
C GLY A 579 3.72 -1.58 10.84
N ASN A 580 2.57 -1.16 11.34
CA ASN A 580 1.32 -1.36 10.61
C ASN A 580 1.20 -0.42 9.42
N ASN A 581 1.95 0.68 9.43
CA ASN A 581 1.87 1.73 8.42
C ASN A 581 3.26 2.33 8.16
N TYR A 582 3.39 3.04 7.05
CA TYR A 582 4.59 3.83 6.76
C TYR A 582 4.71 5.06 7.66
N GLU A 583 3.63 5.48 8.32
CA GLU A 583 3.57 6.64 9.19
C GLU A 583 3.46 6.24 10.66
N GLY A 584 4.13 7.00 11.54
CA GLY A 584 3.72 7.06 12.93
C GLY A 584 2.43 7.90 13.04
N PHE A 585 1.44 7.39 13.76
CA PHE A 585 0.26 8.19 14.07
C PHE A 585 0.60 9.14 15.21
N ASP A 586 0.48 10.43 14.96
CA ASP A 586 0.57 11.43 16.01
C ASP A 586 -0.76 11.57 16.74
N SER A 587 -0.72 12.16 17.92
CA SER A 587 -1.93 12.53 18.63
C SER A 587 -2.60 13.73 17.95
N MET A 588 -3.92 13.71 17.87
CA MET A 588 -4.72 14.89 17.52
C MET A 588 -4.98 15.79 18.74
N VAL A 589 -4.56 15.35 19.92
CA VAL A 589 -4.61 16.11 21.16
C VAL A 589 -3.19 16.35 21.63
N GLU A 590 -2.79 17.61 21.82
CA GLU A 590 -1.50 17.93 22.40
C GLU A 590 -1.61 18.02 23.93
N ALA A 591 -0.88 17.15 24.63
CA ALA A 591 -0.75 17.19 26.08
C ALA A 591 0.46 18.06 26.47
N ILE A 592 0.23 19.07 27.31
CA ILE A 592 1.22 20.04 27.72
C ILE A 592 1.35 20.01 29.24
N ARG A 593 2.56 19.80 29.74
CA ARG A 593 2.91 20.00 31.14
C ARG A 593 3.30 21.46 31.35
N ALA A 594 2.44 22.22 32.01
CA ALA A 594 2.71 23.62 32.28
C ALA A 594 3.85 23.81 33.30
N ARG A 595 4.42 25.00 33.38
CA ARG A 595 5.57 25.33 34.27
C ARG A 595 5.27 25.13 35.74
N ASP A 596 4.00 25.31 36.15
CA ASP A 596 3.50 25.09 37.50
C ASP A 596 3.23 23.60 37.81
N GLY A 597 3.45 22.73 36.82
CA GLY A 597 3.21 21.29 36.94
C GLY A 597 1.78 20.86 36.66
N SER A 598 0.86 21.75 36.33
CA SER A 598 -0.49 21.38 35.87
C SER A 598 -0.48 20.83 34.44
N TRP A 599 -1.60 20.18 34.06
CA TRP A 599 -1.82 19.67 32.70
C TRP A 599 -2.74 20.59 31.94
N ARG A 600 -2.43 20.80 30.67
CA ARG A 600 -3.28 21.48 29.70
C ARG A 600 -3.34 20.64 28.42
N PHE A 601 -4.51 20.57 27.81
CA PHE A 601 -4.74 19.82 26.58
C PHE A 601 -5.22 20.76 25.47
N ASP A 602 -4.59 20.65 24.31
CA ASP A 602 -5.04 21.35 23.11
C ASP A 602 -5.77 20.36 22.19
N TYR A 603 -7.08 20.56 22.07
CA TYR A 603 -7.99 19.75 21.27
C TYR A 603 -8.22 20.31 19.85
N SER A 604 -7.56 21.38 19.46
CA SER A 604 -7.86 22.11 18.23
C SER A 604 -7.84 21.21 16.99
N THR A 605 -6.81 20.37 16.84
CA THR A 605 -6.71 19.43 15.72
C THR A 605 -7.78 18.34 15.78
N PHE A 606 -8.07 17.82 16.96
CA PHE A 606 -9.13 16.82 17.18
C PHE A 606 -10.50 17.38 16.79
N ASP A 607 -10.83 18.57 17.29
CA ASP A 607 -12.09 19.23 17.01
C ASP A 607 -12.29 19.52 15.53
N GLU A 608 -11.28 20.09 14.89
CA GLU A 608 -11.31 20.42 13.47
C GLU A 608 -11.47 19.16 12.61
N TYR A 609 -10.70 18.11 12.91
CA TYR A 609 -10.79 16.85 12.17
C TYR A 609 -12.14 16.15 12.33
N VAL A 610 -12.66 16.05 13.55
CA VAL A 610 -13.96 15.42 13.80
C VAL A 610 -15.09 16.20 13.12
N ALA A 611 -15.10 17.52 13.23
CA ALA A 611 -16.08 18.36 12.56
C ALA A 611 -16.04 18.17 11.04
N PHE A 612 -14.84 18.22 10.46
CA PHE A 612 -14.63 18.02 9.03
C PHE A 612 -15.06 16.62 8.56
N ALA A 613 -14.75 15.56 9.33
CA ALA A 613 -15.18 14.21 8.99
C ALA A 613 -16.70 14.06 9.03
N LYS A 614 -17.38 14.69 10.01
CA LYS A 614 -18.85 14.75 10.05
C LYS A 614 -19.42 15.51 8.84
N GLU A 615 -18.81 16.62 8.43
CA GLU A 615 -19.20 17.37 7.22
C GLU A 615 -19.03 16.52 5.95
N CYS A 616 -18.03 15.63 5.90
CA CYS A 616 -17.85 14.67 4.81
C CYS A 616 -18.87 13.52 4.84
N GLY A 617 -19.70 13.42 5.88
CA GLY A 617 -20.75 12.41 6.03
C GLY A 617 -20.35 11.15 6.82
N LEU A 618 -19.26 11.19 7.59
CA LEU A 618 -18.86 10.10 8.47
C LEU A 618 -19.54 10.21 9.84
N GLY A 619 -19.61 9.11 10.54
CA GLY A 619 -20.15 9.07 11.90
C GLY A 619 -21.55 8.42 11.97
N PRO A 620 -22.23 8.49 13.12
CA PRO A 620 -21.99 9.44 14.22
C PRO A 620 -20.87 9.04 15.21
N GLN A 621 -20.47 7.76 15.29
CA GLN A 621 -19.53 7.33 16.33
C GLN A 621 -18.12 7.90 16.08
N ILE A 622 -17.45 8.29 17.16
CA ILE A 622 -16.07 8.82 17.16
C ILE A 622 -15.22 7.86 17.98
N HIS A 623 -14.37 7.08 17.32
CA HIS A 623 -13.49 6.10 17.94
C HIS A 623 -12.13 6.71 18.19
N CYS A 624 -11.81 6.94 19.48
CA CYS A 624 -10.59 7.61 19.92
C CYS A 624 -9.54 6.58 20.36
N TYR A 625 -8.54 6.38 19.55
CA TYR A 625 -7.43 5.45 19.81
C TYR A 625 -6.29 6.16 20.54
N THR A 626 -5.74 5.63 21.60
CA THR A 626 -6.15 4.41 22.27
C THR A 626 -6.25 4.65 23.78
N LEU A 627 -7.17 3.91 24.41
CA LEU A 627 -7.34 3.95 25.85
C LEU A 627 -6.24 3.10 26.51
N ALA A 628 -5.26 3.75 27.16
CA ALA A 628 -4.23 3.18 28.01
C ALA A 628 -3.24 2.16 27.38
N GLY A 629 -2.25 1.81 28.14
CA GLY A 629 -1.24 0.79 27.81
C GLY A 629 0.00 1.33 27.09
N PHE A 630 -0.06 2.45 26.40
CA PHE A 630 1.01 2.96 25.57
C PHE A 630 1.73 4.17 26.16
N LYS A 631 2.87 4.51 25.57
CA LYS A 631 3.67 5.67 25.95
C LYS A 631 2.83 6.95 25.78
N SER A 632 2.48 7.56 26.88
CA SER A 632 1.91 8.89 26.87
C SER A 632 3.05 9.87 26.67
N LEU A 633 3.01 10.62 25.60
CA LEU A 633 4.01 11.63 25.25
C LEU A 633 3.40 13.02 25.45
N TYR A 634 4.19 13.94 25.97
CA TYR A 634 3.74 15.31 26.24
C TYR A 634 4.83 16.34 25.90
N THR A 635 4.44 17.59 25.80
CA THR A 635 5.34 18.73 25.69
C THR A 635 5.58 19.31 27.09
N ASP A 636 6.84 19.42 27.51
CA ASP A 636 7.21 20.07 28.76
C ASP A 636 7.47 21.56 28.51
N GLU A 637 6.58 22.41 29.02
CA GLU A 637 6.70 23.86 28.81
C GLU A 637 7.86 24.50 29.61
N ALA A 638 8.31 23.84 30.70
CA ALA A 638 9.41 24.34 31.50
C ALA A 638 10.77 24.16 30.80
N THR A 639 10.94 23.03 30.12
CA THR A 639 12.19 22.68 29.39
C THR A 639 12.10 23.01 27.90
N GLY A 640 10.89 23.15 27.35
CA GLY A 640 10.65 23.25 25.91
C GLY A 640 10.84 21.91 25.17
N GLU A 641 11.02 20.82 25.90
CA GLU A 641 11.19 19.48 25.33
C GLU A 641 9.84 18.94 24.87
N LYS A 642 9.81 18.37 23.66
CA LYS A 642 8.63 17.76 23.07
C LYS A 642 8.71 16.24 23.12
N LEU A 643 7.56 15.59 23.15
CA LEU A 643 7.45 14.13 23.13
C LEU A 643 8.17 13.44 24.29
N VAL A 644 8.11 14.05 25.47
CA VAL A 644 8.63 13.47 26.71
C VAL A 644 7.76 12.30 27.13
N ALA A 645 8.37 11.16 27.44
CA ALA A 645 7.65 9.96 27.83
C ALA A 645 7.29 9.97 29.34
N LEU A 646 6.05 9.66 29.65
CA LEU A 646 5.61 9.40 31.02
C LEU A 646 5.88 7.94 31.41
N GLU A 647 6.44 7.75 32.58
CA GLU A 647 6.77 6.43 33.12
C GLU A 647 6.12 6.16 34.47
N GLY A 648 5.92 4.89 34.81
CA GLY A 648 5.47 4.43 36.11
C GLY A 648 4.09 4.98 36.53
N SER A 649 3.97 5.36 37.82
CA SER A 649 2.72 5.87 38.41
C SER A 649 2.27 7.20 37.80
N LYS A 650 3.20 8.05 37.34
CA LYS A 650 2.90 9.34 36.70
C LYS A 650 2.00 9.18 35.48
N ARG A 651 2.08 8.02 34.77
CA ARG A 651 1.23 7.72 33.63
C ARG A 651 -0.24 7.51 34.05
N LYS A 652 -0.49 6.83 35.18
CA LYS A 652 -1.85 6.63 35.69
C LYS A 652 -2.49 7.95 36.13
N ASP A 653 -1.71 8.81 36.81
CA ASP A 653 -2.19 10.12 37.24
C ASP A 653 -2.49 11.03 36.05
N PHE A 654 -1.61 11.03 35.03
CA PHE A 654 -1.86 11.72 33.76
C PHE A 654 -3.19 11.28 33.14
N TRP A 655 -3.43 9.96 33.05
CA TRP A 655 -4.64 9.44 32.42
C TRP A 655 -5.90 9.81 33.17
N ARG A 656 -5.87 9.87 34.48
CA ARG A 656 -7.03 10.38 35.27
C ARG A 656 -7.38 11.82 34.91
N VAL A 657 -6.36 12.67 34.83
CA VAL A 657 -6.57 14.08 34.49
C VAL A 657 -7.03 14.20 33.04
N PHE A 658 -6.37 13.52 32.11
CA PHE A 658 -6.73 13.56 30.69
C PHE A 658 -8.17 13.08 30.44
N LEU A 659 -8.55 11.93 30.99
CA LEU A 659 -9.88 11.36 30.79
C LEU A 659 -10.98 12.28 31.32
N SER A 660 -10.79 12.85 32.51
CA SER A 660 -11.75 13.77 33.11
C SER A 660 -11.90 15.07 32.28
N ASP A 661 -10.77 15.62 31.82
CA ASP A 661 -10.75 16.82 30.98
C ASP A 661 -11.36 16.53 29.60
N PHE A 662 -11.01 15.39 28.98
CA PHE A 662 -11.53 14.97 27.70
C PHE A 662 -13.05 14.73 27.72
N GLU A 663 -13.57 14.07 28.77
CA GLU A 663 -15.02 13.91 28.95
C GLU A 663 -15.73 15.27 29.02
N ALA A 664 -15.19 16.19 29.83
CA ALA A 664 -15.75 17.55 29.95
C ALA A 664 -15.70 18.27 28.58
N HIS A 665 -14.59 18.15 27.84
CA HIS A 665 -14.41 18.75 26.52
C HIS A 665 -15.43 18.21 25.52
N VAL A 666 -15.53 16.89 25.33
CA VAL A 666 -16.46 16.31 24.35
C VAL A 666 -17.92 16.51 24.75
N LYS A 667 -18.20 16.61 26.05
CA LYS A 667 -19.52 17.00 26.55
C LYS A 667 -19.87 18.45 26.16
N ALA A 668 -18.92 19.36 26.31
CA ALA A 668 -19.09 20.78 25.89
C ALA A 668 -19.27 20.89 24.36
N ARG A 669 -18.67 20.00 23.58
CA ARG A 669 -18.86 19.91 22.12
C ARG A 669 -20.19 19.23 21.72
N GLY A 670 -20.93 18.65 22.67
CA GLY A 670 -22.14 17.89 22.39
C GLY A 670 -21.89 16.49 21.80
N TRP A 671 -20.69 15.96 21.92
CA TRP A 671 -20.28 14.68 21.32
C TRP A 671 -20.21 13.51 22.30
N LEU A 672 -20.47 13.74 23.60
CA LEU A 672 -20.32 12.72 24.64
C LEU A 672 -21.03 11.39 24.30
N GLY A 673 -22.22 11.46 23.71
CA GLY A 673 -22.98 10.28 23.31
C GLY A 673 -22.39 9.51 22.12
N ASP A 674 -21.52 10.14 21.35
CA ASP A 674 -20.93 9.61 20.12
C ASP A 674 -19.48 9.10 20.34
N VAL A 675 -18.81 9.52 21.41
CA VAL A 675 -17.39 9.24 21.66
C VAL A 675 -17.20 7.91 22.34
N TYR A 676 -16.28 7.13 21.77
CA TYR A 676 -15.80 5.85 22.28
C TYR A 676 -14.28 5.90 22.46
N LEU A 677 -13.79 5.55 23.63
CA LEU A 677 -12.36 5.26 23.82
C LEU A 677 -12.12 3.86 23.28
N ALA A 678 -11.24 3.77 22.29
CA ALA A 678 -11.04 2.57 21.52
C ALA A 678 -9.74 1.83 21.90
N LEU A 679 -9.78 0.52 21.83
CA LEU A 679 -8.63 -0.38 22.02
C LEU A 679 -8.53 -1.32 20.81
N ASP A 680 -7.32 -1.76 20.54
CA ASP A 680 -7.01 -2.71 19.47
C ASP A 680 -6.28 -3.92 20.07
N GLU A 681 -6.82 -5.11 19.85
CA GLU A 681 -6.28 -6.44 20.20
C GLU A 681 -5.61 -6.50 21.59
N SER A 682 -6.24 -5.87 22.58
CA SER A 682 -5.70 -5.76 23.94
C SER A 682 -5.98 -7.02 24.76
N SER A 683 -5.04 -7.39 25.65
CA SER A 683 -5.28 -8.50 26.58
C SER A 683 -6.40 -8.17 27.58
N PRO A 684 -7.07 -9.19 28.16
CA PRO A 684 -8.12 -8.97 29.17
C PRO A 684 -7.67 -8.11 30.35
N GLU A 685 -6.41 -8.26 30.78
CA GLU A 685 -5.84 -7.51 31.90
C GLU A 685 -5.66 -6.03 31.54
N VAL A 686 -5.15 -5.75 30.34
CA VAL A 686 -4.98 -4.38 29.83
C VAL A 686 -6.34 -3.72 29.64
N LEU A 687 -7.28 -4.41 29.02
CA LEU A 687 -8.64 -3.91 28.84
C LEU A 687 -9.29 -3.60 30.20
N LYS A 688 -9.25 -4.53 31.14
CA LYS A 688 -9.85 -4.33 32.47
C LYS A 688 -9.24 -3.13 33.20
N ALA A 689 -7.91 -3.05 33.28
CA ALA A 689 -7.24 -1.94 33.94
C ALA A 689 -7.55 -0.59 33.28
N SER A 690 -7.69 -0.58 31.95
CA SER A 690 -8.02 0.62 31.18
C SER A 690 -9.46 1.07 31.40
N VAL A 691 -10.40 0.13 31.37
CA VAL A 691 -11.82 0.44 31.57
C VAL A 691 -12.12 0.79 33.05
N ASP A 692 -11.49 0.13 34.02
CA ASP A 692 -11.61 0.51 35.43
C ASP A 692 -11.19 1.97 35.63
N LEU A 693 -10.07 2.38 35.04
CA LEU A 693 -9.60 3.76 35.10
C LEU A 693 -10.55 4.72 34.37
N LEU A 694 -11.08 4.33 33.22
CA LEU A 694 -12.06 5.13 32.49
C LEU A 694 -13.33 5.34 33.31
N ARG A 695 -13.88 4.28 33.93
CA ARG A 695 -15.09 4.36 34.76
C ARG A 695 -14.88 5.18 36.02
N GLU A 696 -13.63 5.20 36.56
CA GLU A 696 -13.24 6.08 37.68
C GLU A 696 -13.19 7.55 37.26
N ALA A 697 -12.57 7.87 36.11
CA ALA A 697 -12.20 9.23 35.74
C ALA A 697 -13.18 9.91 34.76
N ALA A 698 -13.87 9.13 33.93
CA ALA A 698 -14.74 9.62 32.86
C ALA A 698 -15.87 8.61 32.54
N PRO A 699 -16.81 8.39 33.50
CA PRO A 699 -17.81 7.32 33.41
C PRO A 699 -18.84 7.51 32.29
N GLY A 700 -18.95 8.69 31.72
CA GLY A 700 -19.85 8.97 30.58
C GLY A 700 -19.33 8.56 29.22
N LEU A 701 -18.03 8.25 29.11
CA LEU A 701 -17.44 7.79 27.87
C LEU A 701 -17.68 6.28 27.65
N LYS A 702 -17.89 5.91 26.39
CA LYS A 702 -18.10 4.53 25.97
C LYS A 702 -16.78 3.88 25.55
N VAL A 703 -16.80 2.54 25.41
CA VAL A 703 -15.64 1.75 24.98
C VAL A 703 -15.92 1.06 23.66
N ALA A 704 -14.95 1.12 22.76
CA ALA A 704 -14.91 0.32 21.55
C ALA A 704 -13.68 -0.59 21.55
N MET A 705 -13.77 -1.76 20.93
CA MET A 705 -12.65 -2.69 20.83
C MET A 705 -12.73 -3.56 19.58
N ALA A 706 -11.61 -3.69 18.87
CA ALA A 706 -11.34 -4.81 18.00
C ALA A 706 -10.60 -5.88 18.80
N GLY A 707 -11.10 -7.12 18.82
CA GLY A 707 -10.57 -8.16 19.66
C GLY A 707 -10.49 -9.54 18.99
N GLU A 708 -9.79 -10.45 19.65
CA GLU A 708 -9.58 -11.83 19.22
C GLU A 708 -10.31 -12.87 20.08
N ARG A 709 -11.19 -12.40 20.96
CA ARG A 709 -11.97 -13.24 21.90
C ARG A 709 -13.35 -12.65 22.05
N ARG A 710 -14.33 -13.49 22.38
CA ARG A 710 -15.71 -13.02 22.62
C ARG A 710 -15.77 -12.00 23.76
N PRO A 711 -16.68 -11.01 23.71
CA PRO A 711 -16.84 -10.01 24.77
C PRO A 711 -16.97 -10.59 26.17
N SER A 712 -17.71 -11.71 26.32
CA SER A 712 -17.86 -12.41 27.60
C SER A 712 -16.55 -12.97 28.20
N GLU A 713 -15.52 -13.18 27.38
CA GLU A 713 -14.22 -13.69 27.82
C GLU A 713 -13.28 -12.59 28.36
N TYR A 714 -13.71 -11.34 28.31
CA TYR A 714 -12.99 -10.20 28.89
C TYR A 714 -13.41 -9.86 30.32
N ALA A 715 -13.63 -10.89 31.14
CA ALA A 715 -13.74 -10.80 32.63
C ALA A 715 -14.71 -9.73 33.16
N GLY A 716 -15.90 -9.63 32.58
CA GLY A 716 -16.96 -8.73 33.09
C GLY A 716 -16.76 -7.27 32.74
N VAL A 717 -15.88 -6.96 31.79
CA VAL A 717 -15.73 -5.60 31.24
C VAL A 717 -16.82 -5.34 30.21
N GLU A 718 -17.56 -4.25 30.39
CA GLU A 718 -18.53 -3.79 29.39
C GLU A 718 -17.84 -3.00 28.28
N VAL A 719 -18.02 -3.48 27.05
CA VAL A 719 -17.55 -2.84 25.81
C VAL A 719 -18.77 -2.60 24.93
N GLU A 720 -19.11 -1.35 24.66
CA GLU A 720 -20.35 -1.00 23.99
C GLU A 720 -20.28 -1.24 22.47
N ASN A 721 -19.10 -1.14 21.85
CA ASN A 721 -18.86 -1.49 20.45
C ASN A 721 -17.73 -2.52 20.37
N PHE A 722 -18.03 -3.71 19.85
CA PHE A 722 -17.06 -4.79 19.77
C PHE A 722 -17.03 -5.42 18.37
N SER A 723 -15.82 -5.63 17.86
CA SER A 723 -15.59 -6.30 16.59
C SER A 723 -14.65 -7.49 16.79
N GLU A 724 -15.05 -8.69 16.32
CA GLU A 724 -14.29 -9.94 16.40
C GLU A 724 -13.61 -10.25 15.07
N VAL A 725 -12.38 -10.75 15.10
CA VAL A 725 -11.74 -11.20 13.85
C VAL A 725 -12.57 -12.32 13.20
N LEU A 726 -12.84 -12.19 11.91
CA LEU A 726 -13.73 -13.11 11.17
C LEU A 726 -13.37 -14.59 11.38
N GLY A 727 -12.08 -14.91 11.50
CA GLY A 727 -11.60 -16.27 11.75
C GLY A 727 -12.03 -16.88 13.10
N HIS A 728 -12.41 -16.05 14.07
CA HIS A 728 -12.84 -16.46 15.42
C HIS A 728 -14.34 -16.29 15.66
N VAL A 729 -15.09 -15.81 14.67
CA VAL A 729 -16.56 -15.74 14.78
C VAL A 729 -17.13 -17.16 14.88
N THR A 730 -17.76 -17.45 16.03
CA THR A 730 -18.39 -18.74 16.34
C THR A 730 -19.90 -18.58 16.50
N PRO A 731 -20.67 -19.68 16.53
CA PRO A 731 -22.11 -19.63 16.86
C PRO A 731 -22.39 -18.95 18.20
N GLU A 732 -21.51 -19.13 19.19
CA GLU A 732 -21.61 -18.50 20.51
C GLU A 732 -21.42 -16.99 20.42
N TYR A 733 -20.48 -16.51 19.60
CA TYR A 733 -20.32 -15.08 19.34
C TYR A 733 -21.57 -14.47 18.68
N ILE A 734 -22.15 -15.15 17.70
CA ILE A 734 -23.39 -14.74 17.05
C ILE A 734 -24.57 -14.70 18.03
N ALA A 735 -24.66 -15.68 18.92
CA ALA A 735 -25.68 -15.71 19.98
C ALA A 735 -25.48 -14.57 21.00
N GLU A 736 -24.23 -14.30 21.39
CA GLU A 736 -23.88 -13.18 22.28
C GLU A 736 -24.20 -11.84 21.61
N ALA A 737 -23.94 -11.65 20.33
CA ALA A 737 -24.25 -10.45 19.57
C ALA A 737 -25.76 -10.11 19.65
N LYS A 738 -26.64 -11.11 19.56
CA LYS A 738 -28.10 -10.91 19.72
C LYS A 738 -28.47 -10.36 21.10
N SER A 739 -27.83 -10.88 22.17
CA SER A 739 -28.04 -10.40 23.54
C SER A 739 -27.52 -8.96 23.70
N ARG A 740 -26.37 -8.65 23.13
CA ARG A 740 -25.74 -7.33 23.18
C ARG A 740 -26.55 -6.28 22.44
N LYS A 741 -27.17 -6.65 21.30
CA LYS A 741 -28.07 -5.79 20.54
C LYS A 741 -29.27 -5.33 21.38
N GLY A 742 -29.81 -6.19 22.25
CA GLY A 742 -30.85 -5.84 23.21
C GLY A 742 -30.47 -4.76 24.21
N LYS A 743 -29.17 -4.54 24.43
CA LYS A 743 -28.63 -3.43 25.26
C LYS A 743 -28.29 -2.18 24.46
N GLY A 744 -28.48 -2.19 23.14
CA GLY A 744 -28.09 -1.10 22.25
C GLY A 744 -26.60 -1.09 21.92
N TYR A 745 -25.88 -2.20 22.11
CA TYR A 745 -24.47 -2.35 21.80
C TYR A 745 -24.27 -2.80 20.35
N THR A 746 -23.16 -2.33 19.73
CA THR A 746 -22.74 -2.75 18.42
C THR A 746 -21.88 -4.00 18.52
N THR A 747 -22.10 -4.97 17.63
CA THR A 747 -21.31 -6.19 17.56
C THR A 747 -21.09 -6.56 16.10
N SER A 748 -19.84 -6.46 15.64
CA SER A 748 -19.44 -6.64 14.24
C SER A 748 -18.32 -7.67 14.12
N PHE A 749 -17.85 -7.90 12.93
CA PHE A 749 -16.63 -8.68 12.67
C PHE A 749 -15.63 -7.84 11.89
N TYR A 750 -14.35 -8.27 11.90
CA TYR A 750 -13.34 -7.61 11.08
C TYR A 750 -12.51 -8.59 10.26
N ILE A 751 -11.95 -8.06 9.18
CA ILE A 751 -10.93 -8.69 8.35
C ILE A 751 -9.68 -7.82 8.35
N CYS A 752 -8.53 -8.46 8.38
CA CYS A 752 -7.22 -7.83 8.33
C CYS A 752 -6.26 -8.72 7.53
N CYS A 753 -5.03 -8.90 8.00
CA CYS A 753 -4.11 -9.91 7.47
C CYS A 753 -4.65 -11.35 7.54
N GLY A 754 -5.74 -11.59 8.25
CA GLY A 754 -6.46 -12.85 8.39
C GLY A 754 -7.99 -12.66 8.45
N PRO A 755 -8.76 -13.69 8.12
CA PRO A 755 -8.35 -14.95 7.50
C PRO A 755 -7.84 -14.74 6.06
N GLY A 756 -7.13 -15.73 5.49
CA GLY A 756 -6.67 -15.65 4.10
C GLY A 756 -7.79 -15.54 3.07
N PHE A 757 -8.97 -16.06 3.43
CA PHE A 757 -10.24 -15.92 2.70
C PHE A 757 -11.42 -16.29 3.65
N PRO A 758 -12.63 -15.67 3.46
CA PRO A 758 -12.88 -14.56 2.53
C PRO A 758 -12.21 -13.29 3.00
N ASN A 759 -11.56 -12.57 2.10
CA ASN A 759 -10.87 -11.31 2.40
C ASN A 759 -10.94 -10.33 1.21
N THR A 760 -10.28 -9.19 1.34
CA THR A 760 -10.26 -8.13 0.32
C THR A 760 -8.83 -7.78 -0.12
N PHE A 761 -7.94 -8.77 -0.23
CA PHE A 761 -6.60 -8.59 -0.79
C PHE A 761 -6.64 -8.34 -2.31
N LEU A 762 -5.55 -7.86 -2.87
CA LEU A 762 -5.41 -7.76 -4.34
C LEU A 762 -5.62 -9.11 -5.01
N SER A 763 -5.19 -10.19 -4.37
CA SER A 763 -5.32 -11.57 -4.87
C SER A 763 -6.69 -12.19 -4.62
N SER A 764 -7.53 -11.60 -3.76
CA SER A 764 -8.86 -12.13 -3.45
C SER A 764 -9.79 -12.08 -4.67
N PRO A 765 -10.56 -13.14 -4.94
CA PRO A 765 -11.69 -13.06 -5.85
C PRO A 765 -12.67 -11.96 -5.47
N LEU A 766 -13.25 -11.26 -6.45
CA LEU A 766 -14.11 -10.11 -6.19
C LEU A 766 -15.38 -10.47 -5.39
N CYS A 767 -15.89 -11.68 -5.56
CA CYS A 767 -17.04 -12.20 -4.79
C CYS A 767 -16.79 -12.23 -3.27
N GLU A 768 -15.50 -12.34 -2.83
CA GLU A 768 -15.18 -12.30 -1.40
C GLU A 768 -15.47 -10.92 -0.78
N SER A 769 -15.36 -9.84 -1.56
CA SER A 769 -15.77 -8.50 -1.11
C SER A 769 -17.30 -8.37 -0.97
N VAL A 770 -18.07 -8.90 -1.92
CA VAL A 770 -19.54 -8.94 -1.84
C VAL A 770 -19.98 -9.79 -0.64
N TRP A 771 -19.29 -10.92 -0.41
CA TRP A 771 -19.60 -11.83 0.69
C TRP A 771 -19.58 -11.16 2.07
N GLN A 772 -18.81 -10.09 2.28
CA GLN A 772 -18.75 -9.41 3.58
C GLN A 772 -20.15 -8.89 4.02
N GLY A 773 -20.90 -8.30 3.10
CA GLY A 773 -22.28 -7.86 3.38
C GLY A 773 -23.26 -9.02 3.55
N ILE A 774 -23.16 -10.05 2.71
CA ILE A 774 -23.98 -11.27 2.83
C ILE A 774 -23.73 -11.95 4.17
N TYR A 775 -22.48 -12.02 4.61
CA TYR A 775 -22.10 -12.60 5.90
C TYR A 775 -22.71 -11.84 7.07
N ALA A 776 -22.66 -10.50 7.05
CA ALA A 776 -23.33 -9.67 8.05
C ALA A 776 -24.85 -9.96 8.10
N ALA A 777 -25.50 -9.97 6.92
CA ALA A 777 -26.94 -10.23 6.81
C ALA A 777 -27.33 -11.64 7.30
N GLY A 778 -26.52 -12.66 7.01
CA GLY A 778 -26.77 -14.04 7.40
C GLY A 778 -26.55 -14.32 8.87
N THR A 779 -25.46 -13.78 9.45
CA THR A 779 -25.14 -13.95 10.88
C THR A 779 -25.97 -13.04 11.78
N GLY A 780 -26.51 -11.94 11.25
CA GLY A 780 -27.21 -10.92 12.03
C GLY A 780 -26.27 -10.05 12.87
N LEU A 781 -24.94 -10.11 12.59
CA LEU A 781 -23.98 -9.16 13.11
C LEU A 781 -24.26 -7.77 12.53
N ASP A 782 -23.93 -6.72 13.30
CA ASP A 782 -24.29 -5.36 12.91
C ASP A 782 -23.52 -4.86 11.68
N GLY A 783 -22.32 -5.40 11.41
CA GLY A 783 -21.55 -5.01 10.24
C GLY A 783 -20.11 -5.47 10.27
N ILE A 784 -19.23 -4.67 9.67
CA ILE A 784 -17.83 -5.00 9.43
C ILE A 784 -16.91 -3.85 9.85
N LEU A 785 -15.77 -4.23 10.48
CA LEU A 785 -14.63 -3.35 10.66
C LEU A 785 -13.50 -3.77 9.69
N ARG A 786 -12.78 -2.79 9.18
CA ARG A 786 -11.53 -2.96 8.46
C ARG A 786 -10.49 -1.96 8.97
N TRP A 787 -9.33 -2.48 9.39
CA TRP A 787 -8.30 -1.69 10.08
C TRP A 787 -7.64 -0.61 9.24
N ALA A 788 -7.80 -0.65 7.89
CA ALA A 788 -7.21 0.32 6.99
C ALA A 788 -8.02 0.52 5.71
N ALA A 789 -8.45 1.76 5.47
CA ALA A 789 -9.16 2.14 4.26
C ALA A 789 -8.19 2.66 3.18
N PHE A 790 -7.13 3.38 3.56
CA PHE A 790 -6.18 4.04 2.67
C PHE A 790 -4.81 4.29 3.31
N THR A 791 -4.13 3.24 3.75
CA THR A 791 -2.72 3.27 4.11
C THR A 791 -1.91 2.66 2.98
N TRP A 792 -1.28 3.50 2.19
CA TRP A 792 -0.70 3.07 0.94
C TRP A 792 0.76 2.62 1.08
N PRO A 793 1.20 1.61 0.30
CA PRO A 793 2.61 1.40 0.02
C PRO A 793 3.18 2.62 -0.73
N ARG A 794 4.48 2.58 -1.02
CA ARG A 794 5.19 3.72 -1.65
C ARG A 794 4.55 4.20 -2.95
N ASP A 795 4.17 3.28 -3.82
CA ASP A 795 3.58 3.55 -5.13
C ASP A 795 2.45 2.56 -5.45
N PRO A 796 1.29 2.69 -4.78
CA PRO A 796 0.21 1.71 -4.88
C PRO A 796 -0.41 1.64 -6.27
N LEU A 797 -0.25 2.67 -7.10
CA LEU A 797 -0.74 2.66 -8.49
C LEU A 797 0.12 1.80 -9.42
N PHE A 798 1.27 1.35 -8.95
CA PHE A 798 2.21 0.52 -9.67
C PHE A 798 2.47 -0.80 -8.97
N ASP A 799 2.80 -0.75 -7.67
CA ASP A 799 3.12 -1.88 -6.82
C ASP A 799 2.32 -1.81 -5.53
N GLY A 800 1.40 -2.75 -5.36
CA GLY A 800 0.53 -2.86 -4.19
C GLY A 800 1.17 -3.56 -3.01
N SER A 801 2.42 -4.00 -3.13
CA SER A 801 3.11 -4.74 -2.07
C SER A 801 3.46 -3.83 -0.90
N PHE A 802 3.10 -4.26 0.29
CA PHE A 802 3.49 -3.64 1.55
C PHE A 802 4.48 -4.55 2.28
N ILE A 803 5.41 -3.98 3.03
CA ILE A 803 6.56 -4.71 3.61
C ILE A 803 6.12 -5.91 4.48
N HIS A 804 5.04 -5.74 5.27
CA HIS A 804 4.59 -6.74 6.24
C HIS A 804 3.22 -7.35 5.93
N TRP A 805 2.46 -6.71 5.03
CA TRP A 805 1.06 -7.06 4.83
C TRP A 805 0.80 -7.51 3.41
N SER A 806 -0.17 -8.39 3.26
CA SER A 806 -0.63 -8.83 1.94
C SER A 806 -1.04 -7.64 1.09
N PRO A 807 -0.68 -7.59 -0.20
CA PRO A 807 -1.07 -6.51 -1.08
C PRO A 807 -2.57 -6.23 -1.04
N GLY A 808 -2.94 -4.98 -0.77
CA GLY A 808 -4.33 -4.55 -0.66
C GLY A 808 -4.96 -4.73 0.72
N ASP A 809 -4.26 -5.30 1.70
CA ASP A 809 -4.75 -5.36 3.08
C ASP A 809 -4.86 -3.96 3.70
N THR A 810 -3.91 -3.09 3.41
CA THR A 810 -3.82 -1.76 4.01
C THR A 810 -4.64 -0.68 3.29
N TYR A 811 -5.34 -1.02 2.20
CA TYR A 811 -6.14 -0.05 1.45
C TYR A 811 -7.17 -0.72 0.54
N ILE A 812 -8.28 -0.01 0.31
CA ILE A 812 -9.32 -0.31 -0.69
C ILE A 812 -9.58 0.88 -1.61
N ILE A 813 -9.09 2.06 -1.24
CA ILE A 813 -9.15 3.29 -2.05
C ILE A 813 -7.72 3.64 -2.41
N TYR A 814 -7.47 3.87 -3.70
CA TYR A 814 -6.17 4.30 -4.22
C TYR A 814 -6.00 5.81 -4.15
N PRO A 815 -4.75 6.31 -4.18
CA PRO A 815 -4.53 7.75 -4.23
C PRO A 815 -5.13 8.41 -5.46
N GLY A 816 -5.58 9.66 -5.27
CA GLY A 816 -6.02 10.54 -6.31
C GLY A 816 -7.51 10.76 -6.56
N PRO A 817 -8.41 10.49 -5.62
CA PRO A 817 -8.89 9.25 -5.04
C PRO A 817 -9.47 8.34 -6.15
N ARG A 818 -8.85 7.22 -6.39
CA ARG A 818 -9.35 6.19 -7.30
C ARG A 818 -9.96 5.05 -6.50
N LEU A 819 -11.14 4.62 -6.88
CA LEU A 819 -11.77 3.46 -6.27
C LEU A 819 -11.10 2.18 -6.79
N SER A 820 -11.24 1.10 -6.04
CA SER A 820 -10.83 -0.23 -6.49
C SER A 820 -12.03 -1.07 -6.90
N THR A 821 -11.80 -2.13 -7.66
CA THR A 821 -12.83 -3.16 -7.92
C THR A 821 -13.33 -3.76 -6.61
N ARG A 822 -12.45 -3.92 -5.61
CA ARG A 822 -12.81 -4.39 -4.25
C ARG A 822 -13.75 -3.43 -3.52
N TYR A 823 -13.52 -2.13 -3.64
CA TYR A 823 -14.39 -1.11 -3.08
C TYR A 823 -15.80 -1.17 -3.68
N GLU A 824 -15.90 -1.27 -5.02
CA GLU A 824 -17.21 -1.38 -5.67
C GLU A 824 -17.93 -2.67 -5.28
N MET A 825 -17.20 -3.78 -5.17
CA MET A 825 -17.79 -5.05 -4.73
C MET A 825 -18.16 -5.08 -3.23
N LEU A 826 -17.47 -4.33 -2.38
CA LEU A 826 -17.91 -4.11 -1.00
C LEU A 826 -19.23 -3.34 -0.97
N ARG A 827 -19.37 -2.31 -1.84
CA ARG A 827 -20.63 -1.56 -1.99
C ARG A 827 -21.77 -2.49 -2.36
N ASP A 828 -21.60 -3.32 -3.40
CA ASP A 828 -22.61 -4.31 -3.81
C ASP A 828 -23.01 -5.22 -2.63
N GLY A 829 -22.02 -5.70 -1.87
CA GLY A 829 -22.28 -6.52 -0.69
C GLY A 829 -23.08 -5.78 0.39
N PHE A 830 -22.80 -4.52 0.63
CA PHE A 830 -23.49 -3.71 1.64
C PHE A 830 -24.91 -3.34 1.16
N GLU A 831 -25.10 -3.06 -0.12
CA GLU A 831 -26.41 -2.86 -0.74
C GLU A 831 -27.26 -4.14 -0.67
N ILE A 832 -26.68 -5.31 -0.92
CA ILE A 832 -27.34 -6.61 -0.74
C ILE A 832 -27.74 -6.82 0.74
N CYS A 833 -26.85 -6.47 1.70
CA CYS A 833 -27.17 -6.54 3.13
C CYS A 833 -28.41 -5.67 3.47
N GLU A 834 -28.46 -4.45 2.98
CA GLU A 834 -29.61 -3.55 3.20
C GLU A 834 -30.89 -4.04 2.49
N LYS A 835 -30.78 -4.57 1.27
CA LYS A 835 -31.92 -5.19 0.57
C LYS A 835 -32.50 -6.35 1.39
N ILE A 836 -31.63 -7.24 1.90
CA ILE A 836 -32.05 -8.38 2.74
C ILE A 836 -32.74 -7.86 4.00
N ARG A 837 -32.22 -6.86 4.66
CA ARG A 837 -32.83 -6.26 5.85
C ARG A 837 -34.24 -5.72 5.54
N ILE A 838 -34.38 -4.92 4.50
CA ILE A 838 -35.64 -4.33 4.09
C ILE A 838 -36.67 -5.43 3.73
N LEU A 839 -36.24 -6.43 2.95
CA LEU A 839 -37.09 -7.53 2.57
C LEU A 839 -37.56 -8.38 3.77
N ARG A 840 -36.72 -8.54 4.79
CA ARG A 840 -37.10 -9.20 6.06
C ARG A 840 -38.13 -8.38 6.83
N GLU A 841 -37.92 -7.08 6.95
CA GLU A 841 -38.84 -6.16 7.63
C GLU A 841 -40.20 -6.11 6.94
N ASP A 842 -40.22 -6.16 5.62
CA ASP A 842 -41.43 -6.18 4.81
C ASP A 842 -42.11 -7.58 4.76
N GLY A 843 -41.47 -8.62 5.29
CA GLY A 843 -41.92 -10.01 5.15
C GLY A 843 -41.87 -10.53 3.70
N ALA A 844 -41.08 -9.89 2.86
CA ALA A 844 -40.95 -10.21 1.42
C ALA A 844 -39.73 -11.05 1.07
N LEU A 845 -38.86 -11.34 2.06
CA LEU A 845 -37.68 -12.18 1.81
C LEU A 845 -38.11 -13.64 1.57
N ALA A 846 -37.74 -14.18 0.43
CA ALA A 846 -38.09 -15.53 0.05
C ALA A 846 -37.44 -16.58 0.98
N PRO A 847 -38.14 -17.67 1.36
CA PRO A 847 -37.58 -18.70 2.26
C PRO A 847 -36.31 -19.38 1.74
N GLU A 848 -36.11 -19.46 0.43
CA GLU A 848 -34.90 -19.97 -0.18
C GLU A 848 -33.72 -19.05 0.05
N VAL A 849 -33.92 -17.73 0.10
CA VAL A 849 -32.84 -16.78 0.45
C VAL A 849 -32.46 -16.94 1.90
N GLU A 850 -33.41 -17.09 2.82
CA GLU A 850 -33.12 -17.38 4.23
C GLU A 850 -32.31 -18.66 4.41
N ARG A 851 -32.57 -19.70 3.62
CA ARG A 851 -31.78 -20.94 3.64
C ARG A 851 -30.34 -20.70 3.13
N LEU A 852 -30.16 -19.85 2.12
CA LEU A 852 -28.85 -19.47 1.63
C LEU A 852 -28.08 -18.62 2.64
N LEU A 853 -28.75 -17.90 3.52
CA LEU A 853 -28.19 -17.02 4.54
C LEU A 853 -27.95 -17.74 5.89
N ASP A 854 -28.31 -19.01 6.03
CA ASP A 854 -28.09 -19.77 7.28
C ASP A 854 -26.60 -20.01 7.54
N PRO A 855 -26.00 -19.43 8.59
CA PRO A 855 -24.58 -19.56 8.90
C PRO A 855 -24.13 -21.01 9.12
N ASN A 856 -25.04 -21.90 9.54
CA ASN A 856 -24.75 -23.33 9.75
C ASN A 856 -24.46 -24.07 8.43
N THR A 857 -24.80 -23.46 7.29
CA THR A 857 -24.55 -24.01 5.96
C THR A 857 -23.30 -23.47 5.29
N TYR A 858 -22.54 -22.59 5.95
CA TYR A 858 -21.39 -21.91 5.35
C TYR A 858 -20.19 -22.86 5.20
N GLY A 859 -19.73 -22.97 3.96
CA GLY A 859 -18.51 -23.67 3.61
C GLY A 859 -17.25 -22.81 3.87
N ARG A 860 -16.08 -23.43 3.72
CA ARG A 860 -14.79 -22.82 3.97
C ARG A 860 -13.86 -22.90 2.75
N THR A 861 -14.42 -22.74 1.54
CA THR A 861 -13.65 -22.76 0.30
C THR A 861 -13.98 -21.53 -0.55
N ARG A 862 -13.03 -21.07 -1.35
CA ARG A 862 -13.25 -19.96 -2.30
C ARG A 862 -14.37 -20.27 -3.30
N GLN A 863 -14.47 -21.53 -3.72
CA GLN A 863 -15.55 -21.97 -4.60
C GLN A 863 -16.92 -21.78 -3.91
N PHE A 864 -17.05 -22.18 -2.65
CA PHE A 864 -18.28 -21.96 -1.88
C PHE A 864 -18.67 -20.49 -1.84
N PHE A 865 -17.73 -19.59 -1.55
CA PHE A 865 -18.03 -18.16 -1.49
C PHE A 865 -18.48 -17.61 -2.85
N ALA A 866 -17.87 -18.05 -3.94
CA ALA A 866 -18.27 -17.65 -5.29
C ALA A 866 -19.69 -18.13 -5.63
N GLU A 867 -19.96 -19.41 -5.43
CA GLU A 867 -21.28 -20.01 -5.72
C GLU A 867 -22.38 -19.43 -4.82
N ARG A 868 -22.10 -19.28 -3.52
CA ARG A 868 -23.09 -18.78 -2.56
C ARG A 868 -23.39 -17.29 -2.79
N THR A 869 -22.39 -16.48 -3.06
CA THR A 869 -22.56 -15.06 -3.41
C THR A 869 -23.43 -14.92 -4.65
N ALA A 870 -23.11 -15.66 -5.72
CA ALA A 870 -23.91 -15.64 -6.95
C ALA A 870 -25.37 -16.08 -6.71
N ALA A 871 -25.57 -17.15 -5.92
CA ALA A 871 -26.91 -17.64 -5.59
C ALA A 871 -27.75 -16.64 -4.80
N VAL A 872 -27.15 -16.00 -3.78
CA VAL A 872 -27.84 -14.96 -2.98
C VAL A 872 -28.18 -13.75 -3.84
N THR A 873 -27.22 -13.24 -4.62
CA THR A 873 -27.45 -12.09 -5.51
C THR A 873 -28.59 -12.38 -6.50
N ALA A 874 -28.52 -13.51 -7.19
CA ALA A 874 -29.58 -13.90 -8.16
C ALA A 874 -30.94 -14.05 -7.50
N ALA A 875 -31.01 -14.61 -6.29
CA ALA A 875 -32.27 -14.79 -5.58
C ALA A 875 -32.87 -13.45 -5.09
N ILE A 876 -32.04 -12.49 -4.69
CA ILE A 876 -32.47 -11.12 -4.33
C ILE A 876 -32.96 -10.37 -5.57
N ASP A 877 -32.25 -10.46 -6.69
CA ASP A 877 -32.61 -9.79 -7.95
C ASP A 877 -33.89 -10.35 -8.58
N ALA A 878 -34.30 -11.58 -8.22
CA ALA A 878 -35.56 -12.18 -8.65
C ALA A 878 -36.75 -11.64 -7.88
N ILE A 879 -36.56 -10.99 -6.73
CA ILE A 879 -37.67 -10.42 -5.93
C ILE A 879 -38.10 -9.08 -6.56
N PRO A 880 -39.43 -8.92 -6.87
CA PRO A 880 -39.93 -7.74 -7.57
C PRO A 880 -39.72 -6.40 -6.83
#